data_40af98ed0d435fe4d3eb262c598aa27c
#
_entry.id   40af98ed0d435fe4d3eb262c598aa27c
#
_cell.length_a   1.000
_cell.length_b   1.000
_cell.length_c   1.000
_cell.angle_alpha   90.00
_cell.angle_beta   90.00
_cell.angle_gamma   90.00
#
_symmetry.space_group_name_H-M   'P 1'
#
loop_
_entity.id
_entity.type
_entity.pdbx_description
1 polymer ?
#
loop_
_entity_poly.entity_id
_entity_poly.type
_entity_poly.pdbx_seq_one_letter_code
_entity_poly.pdbx_strand_id
1 'polypeptide(L)'
;MFKYQFSLALLIATGLSVGVHADNTIAIGDTSRVYDIDEVLVINQPKEVYRLRQQPLSSTSFDGSQLQQLNVQDARHLSTFVPSFVMPEYGSRYTSSIYMRGIGSRVNSPAVGIYVDGMPILNKSAFNFHTYDIDRIDVLHGPQGTLYGMNTEGGLIRMYSRNPFQYQGTDVKFSLGTKLLRKVELSHYQKLDDKRAFSLSAFYGGQNGFFRNQFDGSRADLINEFGGKGRFMWKASDRWMFDWIADYQYTHQNGFPYGQLVSKEEIASASLTSPLYAMKAGTQMPNQNRQSYYRRNILNTGMGIKYAGNGFDVNSMTSWQFLHDNMLMDIDYLPQDFLHLTQRQHGNTITEELSVKSNRNGKWQWTFGAFGSYQWLKTMAPIYFDKDMNAALSKKITDYAYNGMLNAMARGMVPSFIARGMSEEAAMLAARTLVATNIARAGGVSINMTMDPVPGVFRTPTFNFGVYHESNIDLTNRLRATLGLRYDYSHVAIDYATSARVALQEHVLGVNINPVITSTLNHHEGNHFKQLLPKVGLTYRFDDGSNLYATWSKGYRAGGYNFQMFSDILQAETSQAAQKARADVDIQHDEAYYKRIAKTIEYKPETSWNYEVGAHLNLLGHQIHLDLAAYYMQIRNQQLSVMAGNYGFGRVMTNAGRSHSCGLEATLRGGALDNRLSYALSYGFTSAQFDEYSDSIAGGNKVNYKDKKVPFVPQHTLGASADYRIDVDPAALLDASYRFHLRSVTVGLNLSAQGKTYWDEQNMIGQNFYAVLGAHADADFGQLHVNLWVRNLTDTKYNTFAVQSAATGNKFTFAQLGNPFQLGVDFRYKF
;
A
#
# COMPACT_ATOMS: atom_id res chain seq x y z
N MET A 1 29.42 -15.25 -5.71
CA MET A 1 29.02 -14.10 -4.89
C MET A 1 28.42 -14.48 -3.51
N PHE A 2 28.03 -15.74 -3.28
CA PHE A 2 27.41 -16.21 -2.01
C PHE A 2 28.40 -16.58 -0.89
N LYS A 3 29.70 -16.71 -1.14
CA LYS A 3 30.69 -17.14 -0.12
C LYS A 3 31.21 -16.01 0.79
N TYR A 4 31.03 -14.75 0.40
CA TYR A 4 31.56 -13.60 1.17
C TYR A 4 30.56 -12.94 2.13
N GLN A 5 29.27 -13.23 2.01
CA GLN A 5 28.25 -12.62 2.87
C GLN A 5 28.13 -13.27 4.25
N PHE A 6 28.53 -14.53 4.40
CA PHE A 6 28.53 -15.22 5.70
C PHE A 6 29.70 -14.80 6.60
N SER A 7 30.83 -14.41 5.99
CA SER A 7 32.04 -14.02 6.74
C SER A 7 31.91 -12.63 7.39
N LEU A 8 31.11 -11.72 6.83
CA LEU A 8 30.94 -10.37 7.37
C LEU A 8 30.02 -10.34 8.60
N ALA A 9 29.00 -11.21 8.63
CA ALA A 9 28.11 -11.34 9.79
C ALA A 9 28.82 -11.98 11.00
N LEU A 10 29.74 -12.89 10.75
CA LEU A 10 30.52 -13.56 11.81
C LEU A 10 31.62 -12.66 12.38
N LEU A 11 32.20 -11.77 11.56
CA LEU A 11 33.24 -10.82 11.99
C LEU A 11 32.69 -9.68 12.86
N ILE A 12 31.42 -9.29 12.69
CA ILE A 12 30.75 -8.31 13.55
C ILE A 12 30.43 -8.92 14.92
N ALA A 13 30.12 -10.22 14.97
CA ALA A 13 29.81 -10.91 16.23
C ALA A 13 31.04 -11.21 17.09
N THR A 14 32.24 -11.32 16.50
CA THR A 14 33.48 -11.62 17.26
C THR A 14 34.27 -10.40 17.70
N GLY A 15 33.95 -9.18 17.20
CA GLY A 15 34.68 -7.95 17.50
C GLY A 15 34.15 -7.16 18.72
N LEU A 16 33.04 -7.57 19.36
CA LEU A 16 32.38 -6.81 20.42
C LEU A 16 32.47 -7.47 21.82
N SER A 17 33.44 -8.33 22.06
CA SER A 17 33.72 -8.81 23.44
C SER A 17 34.64 -7.85 24.20
N VAL A 18 34.19 -6.61 24.37
CA VAL A 18 34.75 -5.74 25.43
C VAL A 18 33.91 -5.95 26.66
N GLY A 19 34.49 -6.63 27.64
CA GLY A 19 33.86 -6.86 28.93
C GLY A 19 33.56 -5.53 29.65
N VAL A 20 32.30 -5.19 29.70
CA VAL A 20 31.79 -4.18 30.61
C VAL A 20 31.09 -4.92 31.75
N HIS A 21 31.72 -4.95 32.92
CA HIS A 21 31.00 -5.28 34.14
C HIS A 21 30.05 -4.13 34.41
N ALA A 22 28.80 -4.32 34.12
CA ALA A 22 27.74 -3.45 34.62
C ALA A 22 27.13 -4.13 35.84
N ASP A 23 27.31 -3.54 37.00
CA ASP A 23 26.47 -3.81 38.15
C ASP A 23 25.03 -3.37 37.78
N ASN A 24 24.25 -4.33 37.35
CA ASN A 24 22.84 -4.14 37.01
C ASN A 24 21.97 -4.81 38.03
N THR A 25 21.63 -4.07 39.09
CA THR A 25 20.30 -4.23 39.68
C THR A 25 19.29 -3.69 38.68
N ILE A 26 18.99 -4.51 37.64
CA ILE A 26 17.82 -4.30 36.81
C ILE A 26 16.63 -4.57 37.73
N ALA A 27 15.90 -3.53 38.06
CA ALA A 27 14.55 -3.69 38.56
C ALA A 27 13.83 -4.58 37.56
N ILE A 28 13.50 -5.79 37.95
CA ILE A 28 12.67 -6.72 37.20
C ILE A 28 11.41 -5.95 36.85
N GLY A 29 11.25 -5.56 35.61
CA GLY A 29 10.09 -4.81 35.18
C GLY A 29 8.86 -5.60 35.59
N ASP A 30 8.06 -4.99 36.44
CA ASP A 30 6.85 -5.52 36.98
C ASP A 30 5.98 -5.99 35.81
N THR A 31 5.94 -7.34 35.56
CA THR A 31 5.16 -7.97 34.51
C THR A 31 3.65 -7.81 34.73
N SER A 32 3.23 -7.21 35.87
CA SER A 32 1.84 -6.85 36.15
C SER A 32 1.34 -5.63 35.34
N ARG A 33 2.23 -4.92 34.65
CA ARG A 33 1.93 -3.70 33.88
C ARG A 33 1.68 -3.91 32.38
N VAL A 34 1.50 -5.15 31.93
CA VAL A 34 1.30 -5.50 30.49
C VAL A 34 0.09 -4.81 29.86
N TYR A 35 -0.80 -4.21 30.65
CA TYR A 35 -2.06 -3.65 30.15
C TYR A 35 -2.18 -2.13 30.26
N ASP A 36 -1.27 -1.46 30.94
CA ASP A 36 -1.29 0.00 30.98
C ASP A 36 -0.46 0.59 29.82
N ILE A 37 -0.98 0.44 28.59
CA ILE A 37 -0.41 1.08 27.40
C ILE A 37 -0.35 2.61 27.57
N ASP A 38 -1.17 3.17 28.48
CA ASP A 38 -1.16 4.58 28.82
C ASP A 38 0.03 4.96 29.73
N GLU A 39 0.66 4.01 30.42
CA GLU A 39 1.81 4.25 31.30
C GLU A 39 3.17 4.12 30.62
N VAL A 40 3.25 3.59 29.40
CA VAL A 40 4.47 3.70 28.61
C VAL A 40 4.73 5.19 28.40
N LEU A 41 5.72 5.70 29.13
CA LEU A 41 6.16 7.10 29.09
C LEU A 41 6.35 7.52 27.63
N VAL A 42 5.36 8.20 27.09
CA VAL A 42 5.36 8.70 25.73
C VAL A 42 6.40 9.80 25.62
N ILE A 43 7.63 9.42 25.44
CA ILE A 43 8.69 10.31 25.09
C ILE A 43 8.55 10.58 23.61
N ASN A 44 8.03 11.73 23.27
CA ASN A 44 7.81 12.30 21.97
C ASN A 44 6.51 11.92 21.24
N GLN A 45 5.43 12.56 21.64
CA GLN A 45 4.40 12.98 20.70
C GLN A 45 4.74 14.43 20.31
N PRO A 46 5.41 14.68 19.21
CA PRO A 46 5.92 16.04 18.94
C PRO A 46 4.81 17.07 18.72
N LYS A 47 3.63 16.66 18.31
CA LYS A 47 2.52 17.56 17.97
C LYS A 47 1.43 17.61 19.03
N GLU A 48 1.07 16.49 19.61
CA GLU A 48 -0.02 16.38 20.56
C GLU A 48 0.43 16.80 21.97
N VAL A 49 -0.52 17.34 22.71
CA VAL A 49 -0.30 17.75 24.11
C VAL A 49 -0.75 16.64 25.08
N TYR A 50 -1.77 15.87 24.68
CA TYR A 50 -2.35 14.83 25.53
C TYR A 50 -2.09 13.43 25.00
N ARG A 51 -2.18 12.42 25.88
CA ARG A 51 -2.14 11.00 25.49
C ARG A 51 -3.29 10.67 24.52
N LEU A 52 -3.10 9.66 23.66
CA LEU A 52 -4.07 9.34 22.61
C LEU A 52 -5.49 9.10 23.12
N ARG A 53 -5.64 8.28 24.19
CA ARG A 53 -6.96 8.01 24.78
C ARG A 53 -7.60 9.20 25.49
N GLN A 54 -6.89 10.32 25.64
CA GLN A 54 -7.43 11.57 26.19
C GLN A 54 -7.83 12.58 25.10
N GLN A 55 -7.67 12.21 23.84
CA GLN A 55 -7.99 13.03 22.68
C GLN A 55 -9.33 12.59 22.06
N PRO A 56 -10.05 13.51 21.40
CA PRO A 56 -11.31 13.20 20.73
C PRO A 56 -11.05 12.48 19.39
N LEU A 57 -10.54 11.25 19.41
CA LEU A 57 -10.28 10.44 18.24
C LEU A 57 -10.24 8.94 18.57
N SER A 58 -10.57 8.10 17.62
CA SER A 58 -10.36 6.66 17.69
C SER A 58 -8.90 6.30 17.36
N SER A 59 -8.30 5.42 18.13
CA SER A 59 -6.93 4.96 17.90
C SER A 59 -6.70 3.54 18.40
N THR A 60 -5.75 2.86 17.79
CA THR A 60 -5.26 1.55 18.22
C THR A 60 -3.75 1.62 18.37
N SER A 61 -3.22 1.21 19.53
CA SER A 61 -1.79 1.20 19.80
C SER A 61 -1.30 -0.20 20.13
N PHE A 62 -0.09 -0.51 19.68
CA PHE A 62 0.60 -1.77 19.95
C PHE A 62 1.99 -1.47 20.46
N ASP A 63 2.37 -2.08 21.57
CA ASP A 63 3.75 -2.07 22.04
C ASP A 63 4.60 -3.17 21.37
N GLY A 64 5.92 -3.12 21.58
CA GLY A 64 6.85 -4.06 20.97
C GLY A 64 6.60 -5.52 21.40
N SER A 65 6.09 -5.77 22.61
CA SER A 65 5.77 -7.12 23.09
C SER A 65 4.53 -7.68 22.39
N GLN A 66 3.48 -6.89 22.24
CA GLN A 66 2.26 -7.26 21.51
C GLN A 66 2.56 -7.51 20.03
N LEU A 67 3.40 -6.68 19.40
CA LEU A 67 3.81 -6.91 18.01
C LEU A 67 4.55 -8.24 17.84
N GLN A 68 5.31 -8.66 18.84
CA GLN A 68 6.01 -9.95 18.86
C GLN A 68 5.04 -11.13 19.08
N GLN A 69 4.13 -11.04 20.05
CA GLN A 69 3.12 -12.07 20.35
C GLN A 69 2.20 -12.30 19.15
N LEU A 70 1.73 -11.23 18.52
CA LEU A 70 0.91 -11.27 17.30
C LEU A 70 1.73 -11.63 16.05
N ASN A 71 3.05 -11.81 16.19
CA ASN A 71 4.00 -12.08 15.12
C ASN A 71 3.86 -11.09 13.95
N VAL A 72 3.68 -9.80 14.26
CA VAL A 72 3.59 -8.71 13.28
C VAL A 72 4.98 -8.46 12.70
N GLN A 73 5.16 -8.70 11.41
CA GLN A 73 6.45 -8.55 10.71
C GLN A 73 6.48 -7.35 9.77
N ASP A 74 5.33 -6.87 9.37
CA ASP A 74 5.17 -5.72 8.49
C ASP A 74 3.80 -5.04 8.68
N ALA A 75 3.58 -3.93 7.99
CA ALA A 75 2.35 -3.15 8.07
C ALA A 75 1.08 -3.93 7.66
N ARG A 76 1.20 -4.93 6.79
CA ARG A 76 0.06 -5.76 6.36
C ARG A 76 -0.44 -6.65 7.49
N HIS A 77 0.49 -7.28 8.22
CA HIS A 77 0.11 -8.07 9.39
C HIS A 77 -0.53 -7.20 10.47
N LEU A 78 -0.05 -5.96 10.65
CA LEU A 78 -0.66 -5.01 11.58
C LEU A 78 -2.13 -4.75 11.23
N SER A 79 -2.46 -4.62 9.93
CA SER A 79 -3.81 -4.30 9.48
C SER A 79 -4.86 -5.34 9.92
N THR A 80 -4.46 -6.57 10.18
CA THR A 80 -5.39 -7.63 10.58
C THR A 80 -5.93 -7.47 12.02
N PHE A 81 -5.28 -6.65 12.84
CA PHE A 81 -5.63 -6.41 14.24
C PHE A 81 -6.19 -5.01 14.51
N VAL A 82 -6.36 -4.20 13.47
CA VAL A 82 -6.89 -2.83 13.58
C VAL A 82 -8.27 -2.76 12.95
N PRO A 83 -9.30 -2.23 13.63
CA PRO A 83 -10.65 -2.15 13.09
C PRO A 83 -10.71 -1.21 11.88
N SER A 84 -11.55 -1.54 10.89
CA SER A 84 -11.79 -0.74 9.68
C SER A 84 -10.52 -0.39 8.88
N PHE A 85 -9.44 -1.16 9.07
CA PHE A 85 -8.15 -0.97 8.40
C PHE A 85 -7.80 -2.20 7.57
N VAL A 86 -7.42 -1.99 6.31
CA VAL A 86 -7.02 -3.06 5.38
C VAL A 86 -5.84 -2.63 4.53
N MET A 87 -4.87 -3.50 4.42
CA MET A 87 -3.74 -3.38 3.52
C MET A 87 -3.65 -4.62 2.64
N PRO A 88 -4.32 -4.63 1.47
CA PRO A 88 -4.34 -5.78 0.57
C PRO A 88 -2.94 -6.21 0.15
N GLU A 89 -2.71 -7.50 0.07
CA GLU A 89 -1.46 -8.05 -0.44
C GLU A 89 -1.54 -8.20 -1.97
N TYR A 90 -0.71 -7.43 -2.69
CA TYR A 90 -0.61 -7.51 -4.15
C TYR A 90 0.54 -8.40 -4.65
N GLY A 91 1.08 -9.23 -3.77
CA GLY A 91 2.22 -10.09 -4.09
C GLY A 91 3.53 -9.35 -4.34
N SER A 92 3.63 -8.11 -3.91
CA SER A 92 4.85 -7.28 -4.05
C SER A 92 4.95 -6.23 -2.95
N ARG A 93 6.17 -5.93 -2.55
CA ARG A 93 6.47 -4.78 -1.66
C ARG A 93 6.26 -3.43 -2.33
N TYR A 94 6.21 -3.38 -3.65
CA TYR A 94 5.96 -2.14 -4.41
C TYR A 94 4.58 -1.56 -4.15
N THR A 95 3.57 -2.40 -4.18
CA THR A 95 2.19 -1.97 -4.06
C THR A 95 1.71 -2.10 -2.63
N SER A 96 1.73 -1.01 -1.90
CA SER A 96 1.16 -0.93 -0.57
C SER A 96 -0.01 0.03 -0.61
N SER A 97 -1.21 -0.51 -0.77
CA SER A 97 -2.44 0.28 -0.66
C SER A 97 -2.98 0.13 0.74
N ILE A 98 -3.29 1.26 1.36
CA ILE A 98 -3.85 1.31 2.70
C ILE A 98 -5.25 1.88 2.57
N TYR A 99 -6.23 1.13 3.09
CA TYR A 99 -7.63 1.54 3.19
C TYR A 99 -8.02 1.62 4.65
N MET A 100 -8.56 2.74 5.06
CA MET A 100 -9.07 2.95 6.41
C MET A 100 -10.43 3.65 6.33
N ARG A 101 -11.43 3.09 7.00
CA ARG A 101 -12.81 3.62 7.01
C ARG A 101 -13.40 3.87 5.61
N GLY A 102 -13.05 3.04 4.63
CA GLY A 102 -13.55 3.18 3.26
C GLY A 102 -12.77 4.14 2.37
N ILE A 103 -11.75 4.82 2.90
CA ILE A 103 -10.86 5.71 2.14
C ILE A 103 -9.52 5.02 1.92
N GLY A 104 -9.05 5.01 0.67
CA GLY A 104 -7.77 4.39 0.33
C GLY A 104 -7.34 4.67 -1.10
N SER A 105 -6.13 4.25 -1.45
CA SER A 105 -5.59 4.42 -2.79
C SER A 105 -4.76 3.22 -3.21
N ARG A 106 -5.01 2.75 -4.42
CA ARG A 106 -4.20 1.71 -5.06
C ARG A 106 -2.99 2.30 -5.82
N VAL A 107 -3.19 3.42 -6.49
CA VAL A 107 -2.19 4.12 -7.31
C VAL A 107 -2.03 5.54 -6.77
N ASN A 108 -0.89 6.18 -6.98
CA ASN A 108 -0.60 7.56 -6.61
C ASN A 108 -0.68 7.88 -5.10
N SER A 109 -1.08 9.10 -4.74
CA SER A 109 -1.01 9.64 -3.36
C SER A 109 -1.70 8.75 -2.33
N PRO A 110 -1.09 8.51 -1.16
CA PRO A 110 -1.70 7.74 -0.09
C PRO A 110 -2.87 8.48 0.55
N ALA A 111 -3.82 7.73 1.13
CA ALA A 111 -4.91 8.29 1.92
C ALA A 111 -4.67 8.17 3.43
N VAL A 112 -3.68 7.39 3.83
CA VAL A 112 -3.25 7.20 5.22
C VAL A 112 -1.79 7.62 5.32
N GLY A 113 -1.48 8.52 6.25
CA GLY A 113 -0.13 9.00 6.49
C GLY A 113 0.71 7.98 7.25
N ILE A 114 2.03 8.01 7.05
CA ILE A 114 2.98 7.19 7.81
C ILE A 114 4.10 8.08 8.32
N TYR A 115 4.39 7.96 9.61
CA TYR A 115 5.50 8.63 10.29
C TYR A 115 6.35 7.60 11.02
N VAL A 116 7.66 7.67 10.83
CA VAL A 116 8.65 6.85 11.55
C VAL A 116 9.54 7.76 12.34
N ASP A 117 9.53 7.65 13.67
CA ASP A 117 10.32 8.49 14.58
C ASP A 117 10.16 10.01 14.31
N GLY A 118 8.94 10.44 13.92
CA GLY A 118 8.62 11.82 13.58
C GLY A 118 8.89 12.20 12.11
N MET A 119 9.56 11.37 11.33
CA MET A 119 9.83 11.59 9.91
C MET A 119 8.62 11.15 9.06
N PRO A 120 8.02 12.02 8.25
CA PRO A 120 6.94 11.63 7.34
C PRO A 120 7.47 10.80 6.17
N ILE A 121 6.82 9.70 5.87
CA ILE A 121 7.06 8.91 4.67
C ILE A 121 6.08 9.36 3.60
N LEU A 122 6.56 10.08 2.59
CA LEU A 122 5.69 10.67 1.56
C LEU A 122 5.60 9.80 0.30
N ASN A 123 6.62 8.99 0.01
CA ASN A 123 6.59 8.12 -1.16
C ASN A 123 5.88 6.81 -0.85
N LYS A 124 4.82 6.51 -1.61
CA LYS A 124 4.02 5.29 -1.46
C LYS A 124 4.82 3.99 -1.59
N SER A 125 5.86 3.95 -2.41
CA SER A 125 6.74 2.78 -2.56
C SER A 125 7.46 2.41 -1.25
N ALA A 126 7.50 3.32 -0.28
CA ALA A 126 8.11 3.11 1.04
C ALA A 126 7.13 2.61 2.13
N PHE A 127 5.84 2.52 1.84
CA PHE A 127 4.79 2.28 2.85
C PHE A 127 4.77 0.86 3.42
N ASN A 128 5.28 -0.12 2.72
CA ASN A 128 5.43 -1.47 3.26
C ASN A 128 6.82 -1.62 3.88
N PHE A 129 6.91 -1.28 5.16
CA PHE A 129 8.14 -1.25 5.96
C PHE A 129 8.25 -2.48 6.87
N HIS A 130 9.47 -2.73 7.35
CA HIS A 130 9.76 -3.76 8.33
C HIS A 130 9.54 -3.26 9.76
N THR A 131 9.06 -4.15 10.63
CA THR A 131 8.85 -3.87 12.06
C THR A 131 10.03 -4.37 12.90
N TYR A 132 11.26 -3.96 12.60
CA TYR A 132 12.42 -4.23 13.45
C TYR A 132 12.76 -2.99 14.28
N ASP A 133 13.32 -3.18 15.49
CA ASP A 133 13.65 -2.09 16.41
C ASP A 133 12.45 -1.16 16.69
N ILE A 134 11.28 -1.72 16.91
CA ILE A 134 10.06 -0.96 17.18
C ILE A 134 9.69 -1.09 18.65
N ASP A 135 9.47 0.05 19.29
CA ASP A 135 8.94 0.17 20.64
C ASP A 135 7.40 0.21 20.64
N ARG A 136 6.82 1.01 19.74
CA ARG A 136 5.38 1.21 19.65
C ARG A 136 4.93 1.57 18.24
N ILE A 137 3.73 1.13 17.88
CA ILE A 137 3.00 1.59 16.70
C ILE A 137 1.64 2.11 17.13
N ASP A 138 1.31 3.34 16.73
CA ASP A 138 0.00 3.96 16.91
C ASP A 138 -0.68 4.06 15.55
N VAL A 139 -1.94 3.65 15.49
CA VAL A 139 -2.82 3.82 14.34
C VAL A 139 -3.96 4.74 14.75
N LEU A 140 -4.04 5.93 14.16
CA LEU A 140 -5.08 6.92 14.39
C LEU A 140 -6.10 6.80 13.26
N HIS A 141 -7.37 6.66 13.62
CA HIS A 141 -8.45 6.44 12.66
C HIS A 141 -9.13 7.76 12.30
N GLY A 142 -9.59 7.85 11.05
CA GLY A 142 -10.22 9.06 10.53
C GLY A 142 -9.24 10.21 10.27
N PRO A 143 -9.74 11.35 9.76
CA PRO A 143 -8.90 12.44 9.30
C PRO A 143 -8.04 13.06 10.39
N GLN A 144 -6.74 13.13 10.13
CA GLN A 144 -5.74 13.80 10.97
C GLN A 144 -5.19 15.08 10.31
N GLY A 145 -5.98 15.67 9.40
CA GLY A 145 -5.55 16.78 8.54
C GLY A 145 -5.05 18.01 9.28
N THR A 146 -5.61 18.35 10.44
CA THR A 146 -5.22 19.55 11.19
C THR A 146 -3.78 19.53 11.65
N LEU A 147 -3.29 18.45 12.26
CA LEU A 147 -1.91 18.37 12.74
C LEU A 147 -0.95 17.81 11.70
N TYR A 148 -1.40 16.91 10.83
CA TYR A 148 -0.53 16.16 9.93
C TYR A 148 -0.68 16.52 8.44
N GLY A 149 -1.74 17.25 8.08
CA GLY A 149 -1.92 17.83 6.74
C GLY A 149 -2.37 16.81 5.69
N MET A 150 -1.80 16.92 4.50
CA MET A 150 -2.19 16.12 3.35
C MET A 150 -1.97 14.62 3.57
N ASN A 151 -2.73 13.82 2.81
CA ASN A 151 -2.62 12.37 2.77
C ASN A 151 -2.90 11.66 4.11
N THR A 152 -3.67 12.30 5.00
CA THR A 152 -4.08 11.75 6.29
C THR A 152 -5.60 11.76 6.47
N GLU A 153 -6.35 11.67 5.38
CA GLU A 153 -7.81 11.73 5.41
C GLU A 153 -8.47 10.44 5.89
N GLY A 154 -7.86 9.29 5.66
CA GLY A 154 -8.31 8.01 6.19
C GLY A 154 -7.78 7.73 7.58
N GLY A 155 -6.59 8.23 7.90
CA GLY A 155 -5.92 8.02 9.18
C GLY A 155 -4.43 8.25 9.13
N LEU A 156 -3.75 7.80 10.19
CA LEU A 156 -2.32 7.99 10.37
C LEU A 156 -1.70 6.79 11.09
N ILE A 157 -0.56 6.31 10.63
CA ILE A 157 0.27 5.30 11.29
C ILE A 157 1.54 5.98 11.79
N ARG A 158 1.84 5.85 13.08
CA ARG A 158 3.07 6.36 13.68
C ARG A 158 3.85 5.21 14.29
N MET A 159 5.12 5.14 13.99
CA MET A 159 6.04 4.16 14.53
C MET A 159 7.15 4.83 15.31
N TYR A 160 7.51 4.23 16.41
CA TYR A 160 8.55 4.71 17.30
C TYR A 160 9.58 3.61 17.56
N SER A 161 10.84 3.91 17.30
CA SER A 161 11.97 3.07 17.68
C SER A 161 12.25 3.14 19.17
N ARG A 162 12.87 2.08 19.72
CA ARG A 162 13.27 2.08 21.12
C ARG A 162 14.24 3.21 21.44
N ASN A 163 14.06 3.79 22.61
CA ASN A 163 14.88 4.89 23.09
C ASN A 163 16.15 4.37 23.79
N PRO A 164 17.36 4.63 23.26
CA PRO A 164 18.61 4.13 23.86
C PRO A 164 18.99 4.77 25.21
N PHE A 165 18.28 5.81 25.70
CA PHE A 165 18.42 6.26 27.08
C PHE A 165 17.63 5.40 28.06
N GLN A 166 16.61 4.68 27.60
CA GLN A 166 15.70 3.91 28.47
C GLN A 166 15.94 2.41 28.35
N TYR A 167 16.29 1.95 27.17
CA TYR A 167 16.55 0.55 26.89
C TYR A 167 18.03 0.32 26.60
N GLN A 168 18.63 -0.68 27.26
CA GLN A 168 20.04 -1.01 27.19
C GLN A 168 20.19 -2.49 26.86
N GLY A 169 21.31 -2.85 26.25
CA GLY A 169 21.66 -4.24 25.96
C GLY A 169 21.66 -4.58 24.48
N THR A 170 21.80 -5.85 24.19
CA THR A 170 21.83 -6.39 22.84
C THR A 170 20.74 -7.43 22.68
N ASP A 171 19.86 -7.22 21.71
CA ASP A 171 18.80 -8.16 21.34
C ASP A 171 19.19 -8.87 20.05
N VAL A 172 19.14 -10.19 20.03
CA VAL A 172 19.33 -11.03 18.84
C VAL A 172 18.08 -11.86 18.63
N LYS A 173 17.54 -11.84 17.42
CA LYS A 173 16.44 -12.72 17.03
C LYS A 173 16.83 -13.50 15.79
N PHE A 174 16.61 -14.81 15.84
CA PHE A 174 16.79 -15.72 14.72
C PHE A 174 15.49 -16.47 14.47
N SER A 175 15.01 -16.48 13.23
CA SER A 175 13.76 -17.11 12.85
C SER A 175 13.97 -18.10 11.72
N LEU A 176 13.35 -19.26 11.84
CA LEU A 176 13.29 -20.30 10.82
C LEU A 176 11.83 -20.71 10.59
N GLY A 177 11.49 -21.13 9.38
CA GLY A 177 10.14 -21.58 9.11
C GLY A 177 9.91 -22.13 7.71
N THR A 178 8.65 -22.34 7.43
CA THR A 178 8.15 -22.92 6.18
C THR A 178 8.70 -22.17 4.95
N LYS A 179 9.01 -22.91 3.89
CA LYS A 179 9.62 -22.40 2.63
C LYS A 179 10.98 -21.74 2.84
N LEU A 180 11.78 -22.31 3.73
CA LEU A 180 13.10 -21.78 4.10
C LEU A 180 13.03 -20.31 4.52
N LEU A 181 12.00 -19.95 5.30
CA LEU A 181 12.01 -18.69 6.01
C LEU A 181 13.25 -18.65 6.89
N ARG A 182 14.04 -17.61 6.76
CA ARG A 182 15.22 -17.33 7.56
C ARG A 182 15.27 -15.84 7.83
N LYS A 183 15.33 -15.46 9.08
CA LYS A 183 15.43 -14.06 9.48
C LYS A 183 16.41 -13.92 10.64
N VAL A 184 17.19 -12.89 10.59
CA VAL A 184 18.11 -12.49 11.67
C VAL A 184 17.87 -11.02 11.95
N GLU A 185 17.67 -10.67 13.21
CA GLU A 185 17.60 -9.30 13.68
C GLU A 185 18.62 -9.14 14.81
N LEU A 186 19.38 -8.05 14.76
CA LEU A 186 20.35 -7.67 15.77
C LEU A 186 20.12 -6.21 16.12
N SER A 187 20.00 -5.91 17.40
CA SER A 187 19.88 -4.53 17.89
C SER A 187 20.72 -4.34 19.14
N HIS A 188 21.50 -3.30 19.18
CA HIS A 188 22.33 -2.92 20.33
C HIS A 188 21.98 -1.50 20.78
N TYR A 189 21.80 -1.32 22.07
CA TYR A 189 21.41 -0.05 22.69
C TYR A 189 22.37 0.25 23.82
N GLN A 190 22.96 1.43 23.80
CA GLN A 190 23.93 1.83 24.80
C GLN A 190 23.77 3.29 25.20
N LYS A 191 23.63 3.51 26.49
CA LYS A 191 23.79 4.81 27.13
C LYS A 191 25.28 5.01 27.41
N LEU A 192 25.93 5.96 26.74
CA LEU A 192 27.36 6.27 26.94
C LEU A 192 27.58 7.04 28.24
N ASP A 193 26.68 7.97 28.50
CA ASP A 193 26.61 8.78 29.71
C ASP A 193 25.19 9.39 29.87
N ASP A 194 24.96 10.25 30.87
CA ASP A 194 23.65 10.88 31.09
C ASP A 194 23.22 11.82 29.97
N LYS A 195 24.15 12.20 29.09
CA LYS A 195 23.91 13.11 27.96
C LYS A 195 23.88 12.45 26.60
N ARG A 196 24.48 11.25 26.43
CA ARG A 196 24.64 10.61 25.11
C ARG A 196 24.22 9.15 25.14
N ALA A 197 23.44 8.76 24.15
CA ALA A 197 23.05 7.38 23.96
C ALA A 197 22.96 7.08 22.46
N PHE A 198 23.16 5.82 22.07
CA PHE A 198 22.99 5.39 20.70
C PHE A 198 22.34 4.01 20.61
N SER A 199 21.77 3.72 19.45
CA SER A 199 21.37 2.37 19.06
C SER A 199 21.82 2.06 17.64
N LEU A 200 22.15 0.77 17.40
CA LEU A 200 22.45 0.21 16.10
C LEU A 200 21.62 -1.05 15.92
N SER A 201 20.87 -1.13 14.84
CA SER A 201 20.04 -2.27 14.54
C SER A 201 20.25 -2.73 13.10
N ALA A 202 20.17 -4.02 12.86
CA ALA A 202 20.26 -4.60 11.51
C ALA A 202 19.34 -5.81 11.39
N PHE A 203 18.84 -6.05 10.17
CA PHE A 203 18.10 -7.26 9.89
C PHE A 203 18.49 -7.85 8.53
N TYR A 204 18.33 -9.16 8.41
CA TYR A 204 18.29 -9.90 7.17
C TYR A 204 17.09 -10.82 7.19
N GLY A 205 16.32 -10.88 6.09
CA GLY A 205 15.18 -11.75 5.91
C GLY A 205 15.17 -12.38 4.52
N GLY A 206 14.73 -13.63 4.45
CA GLY A 206 14.55 -14.30 3.18
C GLY A 206 13.57 -15.47 3.28
N GLN A 207 12.82 -15.68 2.21
CA GLN A 207 11.90 -16.80 2.06
C GLN A 207 11.80 -17.22 0.60
N ASN A 208 11.66 -18.52 0.36
CA ASN A 208 11.60 -19.05 -1.00
C ASN A 208 10.23 -18.88 -1.68
N GLY A 209 9.22 -18.38 -0.95
CA GLY A 209 7.86 -18.21 -1.46
C GLY A 209 7.03 -19.48 -1.52
N PHE A 210 5.73 -19.32 -1.72
CA PHE A 210 4.72 -20.39 -1.69
C PHE A 210 4.27 -20.81 -3.09
N PHE A 211 4.38 -19.92 -4.07
CA PHE A 211 3.82 -20.10 -5.40
C PHE A 211 4.91 -20.40 -6.43
N ARG A 212 4.60 -21.32 -7.33
CA ARG A 212 5.46 -21.65 -8.48
C ARG A 212 4.79 -21.22 -9.76
N ASN A 213 5.55 -20.59 -10.64
CA ASN A 213 5.13 -20.31 -11.99
C ASN A 213 5.04 -21.61 -12.79
N GLN A 214 3.87 -21.90 -13.37
CA GLN A 214 3.66 -23.12 -14.16
C GLN A 214 4.42 -23.11 -15.49
N PHE A 215 4.73 -21.92 -16.01
CA PHE A 215 5.41 -21.77 -17.29
C PHE A 215 6.86 -22.32 -17.27
N ASP A 216 7.61 -22.01 -16.23
CA ASP A 216 9.06 -22.33 -16.14
C ASP A 216 9.46 -23.00 -14.81
N GLY A 217 8.52 -23.24 -13.91
CA GLY A 217 8.78 -23.83 -12.59
C GLY A 217 9.47 -22.91 -11.60
N SER A 218 9.72 -21.65 -11.95
CA SER A 218 10.38 -20.68 -11.10
C SER A 218 9.55 -20.31 -9.85
N ARG A 219 10.20 -19.73 -8.86
CA ARG A 219 9.53 -19.24 -7.63
C ARG A 219 8.96 -17.86 -7.87
N ALA A 220 7.64 -17.75 -7.87
CA ALA A 220 6.95 -16.54 -8.25
C ALA A 220 6.93 -15.45 -7.17
N ASP A 221 7.21 -15.81 -5.90
CA ASP A 221 7.12 -14.92 -4.73
C ASP A 221 8.33 -15.01 -3.77
N LEU A 222 9.52 -15.41 -4.29
CA LEU A 222 10.76 -15.39 -3.52
C LEU A 222 11.09 -13.97 -3.05
N ILE A 223 11.50 -13.83 -1.78
CA ILE A 223 11.90 -12.55 -1.21
C ILE A 223 13.24 -12.65 -0.47
N ASN A 224 14.07 -11.61 -0.60
CA ASN A 224 15.28 -11.39 0.19
C ASN A 224 15.38 -9.91 0.52
N GLU A 225 15.63 -9.62 1.79
CA GLU A 225 15.61 -8.25 2.31
C GLU A 225 16.71 -8.10 3.36
N PHE A 226 17.25 -6.90 3.46
CA PHE A 226 18.15 -6.53 4.56
C PHE A 226 18.08 -5.04 4.81
N GLY A 227 18.47 -4.64 6.00
CA GLY A 227 18.55 -3.24 6.35
C GLY A 227 19.27 -3.01 7.65
N GLY A 228 19.43 -1.74 7.97
CA GLY A 228 20.05 -1.31 9.20
C GLY A 228 19.61 0.09 9.58
N LYS A 229 19.53 0.33 10.88
CA LYS A 229 19.14 1.59 11.51
C LYS A 229 20.18 2.01 12.54
N GLY A 230 20.57 3.27 12.50
CA GLY A 230 21.37 3.91 13.52
C GLY A 230 20.62 5.08 14.12
N ARG A 231 20.68 5.25 15.44
CA ARG A 231 20.15 6.40 16.15
C ARG A 231 21.18 6.90 17.13
N PHE A 232 21.35 8.21 17.20
CA PHE A 232 22.22 8.87 18.19
C PHE A 232 21.44 10.01 18.82
N MET A 233 21.38 10.00 20.16
CA MET A 233 20.69 11.01 20.96
C MET A 233 21.69 11.74 21.85
N TRP A 234 21.60 13.07 21.85
CA TRP A 234 22.47 13.93 22.62
C TRP A 234 21.69 15.03 23.37
N LYS A 235 21.71 14.96 24.67
CA LYS A 235 21.24 16.03 25.58
C LYS A 235 22.38 17.03 25.76
N ALA A 236 22.46 18.04 24.88
CA ALA A 236 23.54 19.06 24.97
C ALA A 236 23.43 19.90 26.25
N SER A 237 22.21 20.08 26.76
CA SER A 237 21.92 20.68 28.07
C SER A 237 20.54 20.17 28.56
N ASP A 238 20.09 20.61 29.74
CA ASP A 238 18.77 20.32 30.29
C ASP A 238 17.63 20.83 29.38
N ARG A 239 17.94 21.77 28.50
CA ARG A 239 16.95 22.37 27.57
C ARG A 239 17.07 21.89 26.15
N TRP A 240 18.24 21.42 25.69
CA TRP A 240 18.48 21.06 24.28
C TRP A 240 18.75 19.56 24.11
N MET A 241 17.99 18.94 23.26
CA MET A 241 18.17 17.54 22.84
C MET A 241 18.23 17.46 21.33
N PHE A 242 19.19 16.70 20.82
CA PHE A 242 19.38 16.35 19.43
C PHE A 242 19.17 14.85 19.27
N ASP A 243 18.46 14.45 18.21
CA ASP A 243 18.13 13.07 17.90
C ASP A 243 18.35 12.83 16.41
N TRP A 244 19.40 12.12 16.07
CA TRP A 244 19.73 11.78 14.69
C TRP A 244 19.42 10.32 14.43
N ILE A 245 18.71 10.05 13.31
CA ILE A 245 18.28 8.72 12.89
C ILE A 245 18.64 8.53 11.43
N ALA A 246 19.12 7.33 11.08
CA ALA A 246 19.30 6.89 9.70
C ALA A 246 18.85 5.43 9.57
N ASP A 247 18.00 5.13 8.61
CA ASP A 247 17.43 3.80 8.33
C ASP A 247 17.57 3.50 6.85
N TYR A 248 18.30 2.42 6.53
CA TYR A 248 18.47 1.93 5.16
C TYR A 248 17.83 0.56 5.03
N GLN A 249 17.09 0.33 3.95
CA GLN A 249 16.46 -0.94 3.64
C GLN A 249 16.62 -1.29 2.16
N TYR A 250 16.97 -2.55 1.91
CA TYR A 250 17.00 -3.16 0.59
C TYR A 250 15.97 -4.30 0.53
N THR A 251 15.23 -4.35 -0.58
CA THR A 251 14.30 -5.44 -0.88
C THR A 251 14.57 -5.95 -2.30
N HIS A 252 14.64 -7.27 -2.45
CA HIS A 252 14.57 -7.96 -3.72
C HIS A 252 13.51 -9.05 -3.62
N GLN A 253 12.47 -8.94 -4.42
CA GLN A 253 11.36 -9.86 -4.45
C GLN A 253 11.00 -10.25 -5.88
N ASN A 254 10.80 -11.56 -6.15
CA ASN A 254 9.94 -11.98 -7.23
C ASN A 254 8.52 -11.62 -6.84
N GLY A 255 7.72 -11.09 -7.75
CA GLY A 255 6.44 -10.51 -7.37
C GLY A 255 5.33 -10.77 -8.36
N PHE A 256 4.13 -10.35 -7.97
CA PHE A 256 2.93 -10.44 -8.78
C PHE A 256 2.59 -11.88 -9.21
N PRO A 257 2.56 -12.86 -8.26
CA PRO A 257 2.28 -14.26 -8.56
C PRO A 257 0.78 -14.49 -8.81
N TYR A 258 0.24 -13.78 -9.81
CA TYR A 258 -1.18 -13.81 -10.11
C TYR A 258 -1.52 -15.02 -10.97
N GLY A 259 -2.52 -15.79 -10.53
CA GLY A 259 -3.11 -16.87 -11.28
C GLY A 259 -4.48 -16.48 -11.84
N GLN A 260 -4.88 -17.08 -12.95
CA GLN A 260 -6.21 -16.86 -13.53
C GLN A 260 -7.29 -17.30 -12.52
N LEU A 261 -8.26 -16.42 -12.25
CA LEU A 261 -9.45 -16.74 -11.46
C LEU A 261 -10.56 -17.17 -12.42
N VAL A 262 -10.96 -18.43 -12.33
CA VAL A 262 -11.96 -19.04 -13.22
C VAL A 262 -13.20 -19.37 -12.39
N SER A 263 -14.36 -18.93 -12.85
CA SER A 263 -15.64 -19.22 -12.20
C SER A 263 -16.21 -20.57 -12.66
N LYS A 264 -17.18 -21.11 -11.91
CA LYS A 264 -17.90 -22.34 -12.30
C LYS A 264 -18.72 -22.13 -13.56
N GLU A 265 -19.27 -20.93 -13.74
CA GLU A 265 -20.10 -20.52 -14.87
C GLU A 265 -19.26 -20.45 -16.16
N GLU A 266 -18.01 -19.90 -16.07
CA GLU A 266 -17.08 -19.88 -17.20
C GLU A 266 -16.69 -21.28 -17.65
N ILE A 267 -16.43 -22.21 -16.71
CA ILE A 267 -16.14 -23.61 -17.04
C ILE A 267 -17.37 -24.28 -17.69
N ALA A 268 -18.55 -24.08 -17.10
CA ALA A 268 -19.79 -24.69 -17.61
C ALA A 268 -20.18 -24.22 -19.02
N SER A 269 -19.81 -22.96 -19.36
CA SER A 269 -20.06 -22.38 -20.69
C SER A 269 -18.92 -22.62 -21.68
N ALA A 270 -17.80 -23.19 -21.24
CA ALA A 270 -16.64 -23.43 -22.08
C ALA A 270 -16.90 -24.57 -23.06
N SER A 271 -16.44 -24.42 -24.32
CA SER A 271 -16.45 -25.51 -25.30
C SER A 271 -15.48 -26.62 -24.85
N LEU A 272 -15.74 -27.86 -25.27
CA LEU A 272 -14.90 -29.04 -24.99
C LEU A 272 -13.45 -28.88 -25.48
N THR A 273 -13.22 -28.03 -26.47
CA THR A 273 -11.90 -27.72 -27.02
C THR A 273 -11.22 -26.55 -26.33
N SER A 274 -11.93 -25.85 -25.41
CA SER A 274 -11.37 -24.73 -24.64
C SER A 274 -10.45 -25.23 -23.54
N PRO A 275 -9.27 -24.62 -23.34
CA PRO A 275 -8.44 -24.90 -22.15
C PRO A 275 -9.18 -24.72 -20.82
N LEU A 276 -10.18 -23.84 -20.76
CA LEU A 276 -11.02 -23.61 -19.58
C LEU A 276 -11.77 -24.85 -19.12
N TYR A 277 -12.15 -25.74 -20.05
CA TYR A 277 -12.89 -26.96 -19.72
C TYR A 277 -12.12 -27.93 -18.82
N ALA A 278 -10.78 -27.91 -18.93
CA ALA A 278 -9.89 -28.75 -18.09
C ALA A 278 -9.52 -28.08 -16.76
N MET A 279 -9.89 -26.83 -16.53
CA MET A 279 -9.55 -26.08 -15.34
C MET A 279 -10.51 -26.37 -14.19
N LYS A 280 -10.04 -26.19 -12.97
CA LYS A 280 -10.88 -26.19 -11.77
C LYS A 280 -11.32 -24.77 -11.45
N ALA A 281 -12.56 -24.60 -10.94
CA ALA A 281 -13.01 -23.31 -10.48
C ALA A 281 -12.15 -22.81 -9.31
N GLY A 282 -11.85 -21.51 -9.33
CA GLY A 282 -10.99 -20.85 -8.35
C GLY A 282 -9.74 -20.26 -8.98
N THR A 283 -8.85 -19.76 -8.12
CA THR A 283 -7.59 -19.15 -8.56
C THR A 283 -6.57 -20.24 -8.88
N GLN A 284 -6.05 -20.19 -10.10
CA GLN A 284 -5.00 -21.09 -10.57
C GLN A 284 -3.64 -20.64 -10.04
N MET A 285 -2.60 -21.50 -10.17
CA MET A 285 -1.22 -21.06 -9.95
C MET A 285 -0.79 -20.07 -11.03
N PRO A 286 0.19 -19.20 -10.76
CA PRO A 286 0.74 -18.32 -11.78
C PRO A 286 1.23 -19.08 -13.01
N ASN A 287 0.98 -18.54 -14.21
CA ASN A 287 1.41 -19.13 -15.47
C ASN A 287 1.82 -17.99 -16.44
N GLN A 288 2.94 -17.35 -16.12
CA GLN A 288 3.44 -16.14 -16.77
C GLN A 288 4.72 -16.46 -17.54
N ASN A 289 4.84 -15.95 -18.78
CA ASN A 289 6.05 -16.16 -19.58
C ASN A 289 7.27 -15.38 -19.09
N ARG A 290 7.05 -14.32 -18.28
CA ARG A 290 8.13 -13.49 -17.71
C ARG A 290 8.08 -13.50 -16.20
N GLN A 291 9.24 -13.69 -15.57
CA GLN A 291 9.36 -13.55 -14.11
C GLN A 291 9.29 -12.09 -13.71
N SER A 292 8.17 -11.70 -13.12
CA SER A 292 8.02 -10.38 -12.52
C SER A 292 8.89 -10.23 -11.28
N TYR A 293 9.42 -9.03 -11.05
CA TYR A 293 10.23 -8.75 -9.87
C TYR A 293 10.09 -7.29 -9.41
N TYR A 294 10.47 -7.05 -8.14
CA TYR A 294 10.62 -5.73 -7.55
C TYR A 294 11.90 -5.65 -6.73
N ARG A 295 12.67 -4.59 -6.93
CA ARG A 295 13.88 -4.27 -6.17
C ARG A 295 13.79 -2.84 -5.68
N ARG A 296 14.12 -2.61 -4.40
CA ARG A 296 14.04 -1.29 -3.78
C ARG A 296 15.24 -1.04 -2.87
N ASN A 297 15.82 0.15 -3.01
CA ASN A 297 16.73 0.76 -2.05
C ASN A 297 16.03 1.99 -1.48
N ILE A 298 15.97 2.11 -0.17
CA ILE A 298 15.43 3.27 0.50
C ILE A 298 16.34 3.65 1.68
N LEU A 299 16.64 4.94 1.77
CA LEU A 299 17.34 5.53 2.91
C LEU A 299 16.46 6.64 3.46
N ASN A 300 16.14 6.58 4.74
CA ASN A 300 15.51 7.65 5.49
C ASN A 300 16.50 8.15 6.52
N THR A 301 16.73 9.45 6.58
CA THR A 301 17.52 10.05 7.66
C THR A 301 16.84 11.30 8.15
N GLY A 302 16.93 11.55 9.45
CA GLY A 302 16.33 12.72 10.07
C GLY A 302 17.11 13.21 11.27
N MET A 303 16.96 14.51 11.52
CA MET A 303 17.53 15.22 12.64
C MET A 303 16.41 15.90 13.41
N GLY A 304 16.10 15.39 14.59
CA GLY A 304 15.19 15.99 15.57
C GLY A 304 15.93 16.94 16.49
N ILE A 305 15.41 18.14 16.69
CA ILE A 305 15.92 19.12 17.66
C ILE A 305 14.78 19.47 18.60
N LYS A 306 14.98 19.31 19.91
CA LYS A 306 14.02 19.71 20.91
C LYS A 306 14.63 20.77 21.83
N TYR A 307 13.90 21.84 22.07
CA TYR A 307 14.19 22.86 23.04
C TYR A 307 13.07 22.96 24.07
N ALA A 308 13.40 22.74 25.35
CA ALA A 308 12.49 22.89 26.48
C ALA A 308 12.57 24.31 27.03
N GLY A 309 11.57 25.14 26.72
CA GLY A 309 11.44 26.52 27.21
C GLY A 309 10.62 26.61 28.49
N ASN A 310 10.50 27.80 29.03
CA ASN A 310 9.66 28.06 30.18
C ASN A 310 8.19 28.24 29.78
N GLY A 311 7.44 27.16 29.82
CA GLY A 311 6.01 27.13 29.45
C GLY A 311 5.73 26.73 28.00
N PHE A 312 6.75 26.38 27.24
CA PHE A 312 6.60 25.85 25.87
C PHE A 312 7.79 24.95 25.50
N ASP A 313 7.56 24.03 24.59
CA ASP A 313 8.58 23.24 23.94
C ASP A 313 8.60 23.57 22.43
N VAL A 314 9.80 23.69 21.87
CA VAL A 314 10.01 23.81 20.42
C VAL A 314 10.56 22.49 19.92
N ASN A 315 10.00 21.95 18.85
CA ASN A 315 10.50 20.76 18.18
C ASN A 315 10.68 21.09 16.68
N SER A 316 11.83 20.72 16.14
CA SER A 316 12.13 20.74 14.72
C SER A 316 12.47 19.31 14.29
N MET A 317 11.97 18.89 13.12
CA MET A 317 12.30 17.60 12.50
C MET A 317 12.60 17.84 11.02
N THR A 318 13.89 17.83 10.69
CA THR A 318 14.36 17.82 9.31
C THR A 318 14.55 16.38 8.85
N SER A 319 14.01 15.98 7.72
CA SER A 319 14.26 14.65 7.18
C SER A 319 14.58 14.65 5.69
N TRP A 320 15.35 13.65 5.28
CA TRP A 320 15.63 13.34 3.88
C TRP A 320 15.38 11.87 3.61
N GLN A 321 14.60 11.61 2.55
CA GLN A 321 14.32 10.28 2.04
C GLN A 321 14.90 10.15 0.64
N PHE A 322 15.71 9.13 0.41
CA PHE A 322 16.17 8.68 -0.88
C PHE A 322 15.47 7.38 -1.25
N LEU A 323 14.95 7.29 -2.48
CA LEU A 323 14.35 6.10 -3.04
C LEU A 323 14.96 5.78 -4.39
N HIS A 324 15.37 4.53 -4.58
CA HIS A 324 15.66 3.98 -5.89
C HIS A 324 15.02 2.60 -6.02
N ASP A 325 14.10 2.44 -6.95
CA ASP A 325 13.46 1.16 -7.21
C ASP A 325 13.50 0.76 -8.68
N ASN A 326 13.31 -0.54 -8.92
CA ASN A 326 13.22 -1.13 -10.23
C ASN A 326 12.23 -2.30 -10.19
N MET A 327 11.28 -2.28 -11.13
CA MET A 327 10.24 -3.29 -11.28
C MET A 327 10.19 -3.77 -12.72
N LEU A 328 9.99 -5.07 -12.89
CA LEU A 328 9.46 -5.66 -14.12
C LEU A 328 8.16 -6.34 -13.77
N MET A 329 7.12 -6.11 -14.54
CA MET A 329 5.83 -6.74 -14.38
C MET A 329 5.33 -7.27 -15.73
N ASP A 330 5.07 -8.56 -15.78
CA ASP A 330 4.25 -9.19 -16.81
C ASP A 330 2.80 -8.74 -16.57
N ILE A 331 2.27 -7.85 -17.42
CA ILE A 331 0.99 -7.20 -17.19
C ILE A 331 -0.19 -7.91 -17.84
N ASP A 332 0.07 -8.88 -18.72
CA ASP A 332 -0.97 -9.77 -19.24
C ASP A 332 -1.19 -11.01 -18.36
N TYR A 333 -0.21 -11.38 -17.52
CA TYR A 333 -0.22 -12.52 -16.57
C TYR A 333 -0.46 -13.88 -17.26
N LEU A 334 -0.09 -14.02 -18.54
CA LEU A 334 -0.33 -15.18 -19.39
C LEU A 334 0.97 -15.87 -19.81
N PRO A 335 0.91 -17.11 -20.32
CA PRO A 335 2.05 -17.76 -20.93
C PRO A 335 2.41 -17.22 -22.34
N GLN A 336 1.52 -16.46 -22.97
CA GLN A 336 1.77 -15.75 -24.22
C GLN A 336 2.51 -14.43 -23.94
N ASP A 337 3.26 -13.98 -24.93
CA ASP A 337 4.14 -12.82 -24.83
C ASP A 337 3.47 -11.56 -25.41
N PHE A 338 2.45 -11.02 -24.69
CA PHE A 338 1.70 -9.85 -25.15
C PHE A 338 2.33 -8.54 -24.69
N LEU A 339 2.46 -8.34 -23.38
CA LEU A 339 2.80 -7.04 -22.80
C LEU A 339 3.61 -7.18 -21.53
N HIS A 340 4.67 -6.41 -21.40
CA HIS A 340 5.31 -6.21 -20.11
C HIS A 340 5.66 -4.74 -19.88
N LEU A 341 5.81 -4.41 -18.60
CA LEU A 341 6.19 -3.07 -18.12
C LEU A 341 7.48 -3.19 -17.33
N THR A 342 8.42 -2.29 -17.58
CA THR A 342 9.48 -2.01 -16.62
C THR A 342 9.25 -0.64 -16.02
N GLN A 343 9.55 -0.48 -14.72
CA GLN A 343 9.50 0.82 -14.07
C GLN A 343 10.74 1.00 -13.21
N ARG A 344 11.38 2.15 -13.35
CA ARG A 344 12.48 2.59 -12.50
C ARG A 344 12.12 3.93 -11.91
N GLN A 345 12.23 4.05 -10.59
CA GLN A 345 12.02 5.32 -9.90
C GLN A 345 13.31 5.76 -9.20
N HIS A 346 13.54 7.04 -9.22
CA HIS A 346 14.60 7.69 -8.48
C HIS A 346 14.01 8.95 -7.86
N GLY A 347 13.99 8.98 -6.54
CA GLY A 347 13.31 10.03 -5.78
C GLY A 347 14.15 10.56 -4.62
N ASN A 348 14.01 11.85 -4.38
CA ASN A 348 14.48 12.52 -3.18
C ASN A 348 13.32 13.32 -2.58
N THR A 349 13.18 13.24 -1.28
CA THR A 349 12.19 14.03 -0.54
C THR A 349 12.87 14.67 0.66
N ILE A 350 12.75 15.96 0.80
CA ILE A 350 13.21 16.72 1.96
C ILE A 350 11.99 17.26 2.67
N THR A 351 11.94 17.14 3.99
CA THR A 351 10.87 17.70 4.81
C THR A 351 11.44 18.46 5.99
N GLU A 352 10.76 19.51 6.37
CA GLU A 352 11.00 20.24 7.61
C GLU A 352 9.68 20.44 8.35
N GLU A 353 9.67 20.14 9.60
CA GLU A 353 8.54 20.42 10.47
C GLU A 353 9.01 21.13 11.73
N LEU A 354 8.49 22.33 11.94
CA LEU A 354 8.70 23.11 13.15
C LEU A 354 7.41 23.17 13.95
N SER A 355 7.44 22.82 15.23
CA SER A 355 6.29 22.95 16.13
C SER A 355 6.67 23.56 17.46
N VAL A 356 5.76 24.36 17.99
CA VAL A 356 5.84 24.95 19.33
C VAL A 356 4.59 24.55 20.08
N LYS A 357 4.74 23.94 21.24
CA LYS A 357 3.60 23.51 22.07
C LYS A 357 3.74 23.97 23.52
N SER A 358 2.62 24.22 24.16
CA SER A 358 2.58 24.50 25.61
C SER A 358 3.05 23.29 26.41
N ASN A 359 3.83 23.52 27.45
CA ASN A 359 4.27 22.49 28.40
C ASN A 359 3.90 22.82 29.87
N ARG A 360 3.01 23.80 30.09
CA ARG A 360 2.50 24.13 31.44
C ARG A 360 1.16 23.40 31.64
N ASN A 361 0.97 22.89 32.85
CA ASN A 361 -0.33 22.42 33.30
C ASN A 361 -1.28 23.60 33.49
N GLY A 362 -2.17 23.84 32.54
CA GLY A 362 -3.13 24.94 32.57
C GLY A 362 -4.41 24.57 31.82
N LYS A 363 -5.45 25.39 32.01
CA LYS A 363 -6.75 25.18 31.34
C LYS A 363 -6.68 25.29 29.81
N TRP A 364 -5.65 25.94 29.28
CA TRP A 364 -5.44 26.12 27.85
C TRP A 364 -4.09 25.54 27.45
N GLN A 365 -4.15 24.50 26.61
CA GLN A 365 -3.01 23.83 25.99
C GLN A 365 -3.07 24.08 24.48
N TRP A 366 -1.95 24.37 23.87
CA TRP A 366 -1.92 24.72 22.46
C TRP A 366 -0.68 24.17 21.76
N THR A 367 -0.82 24.00 20.46
CA THR A 367 0.25 23.66 19.53
C THR A 367 0.15 24.54 18.31
N PHE A 368 1.26 25.17 17.93
CA PHE A 368 1.47 25.82 16.63
C PHE A 368 2.52 25.08 15.84
N GLY A 369 2.40 25.05 14.52
CA GLY A 369 3.45 24.49 13.71
C GLY A 369 3.39 24.91 12.24
N ALA A 370 4.52 24.66 11.58
CA ALA A 370 4.68 24.83 10.14
C ALA A 370 5.34 23.57 9.58
N PHE A 371 4.92 23.17 8.41
CA PHE A 371 5.43 22.01 7.67
C PHE A 371 5.81 22.43 6.27
N GLY A 372 6.97 22.01 5.77
CA GLY A 372 7.40 22.18 4.41
C GLY A 372 7.93 20.85 3.84
N SER A 373 7.65 20.57 2.58
CA SER A 373 8.27 19.44 1.89
C SER A 373 8.52 19.75 0.42
N TYR A 374 9.63 19.21 -0.07
CA TYR A 374 9.92 19.17 -1.50
C TYR A 374 10.27 17.74 -1.90
N GLN A 375 9.51 17.20 -2.82
CA GLN A 375 9.73 15.88 -3.41
C GLN A 375 10.09 16.03 -4.87
N TRP A 376 11.18 15.40 -5.26
CA TRP A 376 11.55 15.22 -6.65
C TRP A 376 11.55 13.74 -6.99
N LEU A 377 10.69 13.33 -7.92
CA LEU A 377 10.56 11.94 -8.34
C LEU A 377 10.69 11.85 -9.86
N LYS A 378 11.67 11.07 -10.33
CA LYS A 378 11.80 10.67 -11.73
C LYS A 378 11.35 9.23 -11.88
N THR A 379 10.37 9.01 -12.74
CA THR A 379 9.86 7.69 -13.12
C THR A 379 10.16 7.42 -14.58
N MET A 380 10.80 6.29 -14.87
CA MET A 380 10.94 5.75 -16.21
C MET A 380 10.08 4.49 -16.26
N ALA A 381 9.05 4.49 -17.10
CA ALA A 381 8.04 3.43 -17.16
C ALA A 381 7.70 3.06 -18.61
N PRO A 382 8.67 2.51 -19.38
CA PRO A 382 8.38 2.05 -20.73
C PRO A 382 7.44 0.83 -20.72
N ILE A 383 6.52 0.83 -21.67
CA ILE A 383 5.61 -0.29 -21.97
C ILE A 383 6.11 -0.97 -23.24
N TYR A 384 6.22 -2.29 -23.21
CA TYR A 384 6.68 -3.10 -24.32
C TYR A 384 5.51 -3.88 -24.92
N PHE A 385 5.38 -3.80 -26.24
CA PHE A 385 4.43 -4.60 -27.03
C PHE A 385 5.21 -5.77 -27.62
N ASP A 386 4.98 -6.94 -27.05
CA ASP A 386 5.76 -8.13 -27.39
C ASP A 386 5.21 -8.85 -28.63
N LYS A 387 5.84 -9.96 -29.01
CA LYS A 387 5.59 -10.62 -30.30
C LYS A 387 4.14 -11.03 -30.53
N ASP A 388 3.49 -11.57 -29.49
CA ASP A 388 2.11 -12.07 -29.63
C ASP A 388 1.10 -10.93 -29.70
N MET A 389 1.40 -9.77 -29.08
CA MET A 389 0.60 -8.55 -29.25
C MET A 389 0.72 -8.02 -30.67
N ASN A 390 1.94 -7.89 -31.20
CA ASN A 390 2.14 -7.42 -32.58
C ASN A 390 1.49 -8.37 -33.59
N ALA A 391 1.56 -9.68 -33.39
CA ALA A 391 0.89 -10.66 -34.22
C ALA A 391 -0.65 -10.55 -34.16
N ALA A 392 -1.21 -10.41 -32.95
CA ALA A 392 -2.66 -10.25 -32.76
C ALA A 392 -3.19 -8.95 -33.37
N LEU A 393 -2.47 -7.85 -33.23
CA LEU A 393 -2.83 -6.57 -33.85
C LEU A 393 -2.73 -6.64 -35.38
N SER A 394 -1.66 -7.23 -35.91
CA SER A 394 -1.48 -7.47 -37.35
C SER A 394 -2.64 -8.25 -37.95
N LYS A 395 -3.02 -9.36 -37.30
CA LYS A 395 -4.16 -10.16 -37.70
C LYS A 395 -5.46 -9.36 -37.67
N LYS A 396 -5.75 -8.65 -36.60
CA LYS A 396 -6.98 -7.86 -36.44
C LYS A 396 -7.11 -6.78 -37.51
N ILE A 397 -6.02 -6.06 -37.80
CA ILE A 397 -6.00 -5.02 -38.84
C ILE A 397 -6.15 -5.63 -40.21
N THR A 398 -5.45 -6.73 -40.50
CA THR A 398 -5.59 -7.49 -41.76
C THR A 398 -7.04 -7.95 -41.97
N ASP A 399 -7.64 -8.60 -40.97
CA ASP A 399 -9.02 -9.07 -41.01
C ASP A 399 -10.01 -7.92 -41.22
N TYR A 400 -9.80 -6.78 -40.56
CA TYR A 400 -10.62 -5.58 -40.71
C TYR A 400 -10.52 -4.99 -42.11
N ALA A 401 -9.30 -4.83 -42.63
CA ALA A 401 -9.06 -4.31 -43.97
C ALA A 401 -9.62 -5.24 -45.04
N TYR A 402 -9.38 -6.55 -44.92
CA TYR A 402 -9.90 -7.56 -45.82
C TYR A 402 -11.44 -7.58 -45.86
N ASN A 403 -12.08 -7.65 -44.69
CA ASN A 403 -13.54 -7.68 -44.58
C ASN A 403 -14.19 -6.36 -45.03
N GLY A 404 -13.56 -5.23 -44.73
CA GLY A 404 -14.00 -3.92 -45.22
C GLY A 404 -13.98 -3.84 -46.75
N MET A 405 -12.88 -4.25 -47.36
CA MET A 405 -12.71 -4.30 -48.82
C MET A 405 -13.67 -5.30 -49.45
N LEU A 406 -13.76 -6.53 -48.93
CA LEU A 406 -14.67 -7.58 -49.37
C LEU A 406 -16.12 -7.09 -49.40
N ASN A 407 -16.57 -6.47 -48.29
CA ASN A 407 -17.95 -5.99 -48.19
C ASN A 407 -18.23 -4.78 -49.12
N ALA A 408 -17.30 -3.85 -49.24
CA ALA A 408 -17.45 -2.69 -50.08
C ALA A 408 -17.54 -3.08 -51.57
N MET A 409 -16.61 -3.94 -52.02
CA MET A 409 -16.58 -4.42 -53.40
C MET A 409 -17.78 -5.34 -53.70
N ALA A 410 -18.16 -6.24 -52.78
CA ALA A 410 -19.30 -7.12 -52.94
C ALA A 410 -20.61 -6.34 -53.08
N ARG A 411 -20.86 -5.31 -52.23
CA ARG A 411 -22.04 -4.45 -52.35
C ARG A 411 -22.15 -3.76 -53.68
N GLY A 412 -21.02 -3.32 -54.26
CA GLY A 412 -21.01 -2.75 -55.62
C GLY A 412 -21.43 -3.73 -56.71
N MET A 413 -21.28 -5.04 -56.49
CA MET A 413 -21.63 -6.07 -57.44
C MET A 413 -23.04 -6.66 -57.27
N VAL A 414 -23.66 -6.52 -56.10
CA VAL A 414 -25.00 -7.07 -55.78
C VAL A 414 -26.06 -6.68 -56.82
N PRO A 415 -26.20 -5.42 -57.27
CA PRO A 415 -27.22 -5.05 -58.28
C PRO A 415 -27.11 -5.86 -59.54
N SER A 416 -25.90 -6.19 -59.97
CA SER A 416 -25.69 -6.98 -61.20
C SER A 416 -26.13 -8.44 -61.09
N PHE A 417 -26.07 -9.01 -59.87
CA PHE A 417 -26.54 -10.37 -59.58
C PHE A 417 -28.08 -10.40 -59.43
N ILE A 418 -28.67 -9.37 -58.79
CA ILE A 418 -30.12 -9.23 -58.69
C ILE A 418 -30.75 -9.09 -60.09
N ALA A 419 -30.14 -8.30 -60.97
CA ALA A 419 -30.57 -8.17 -62.36
C ALA A 419 -30.54 -9.50 -63.13
N ARG A 420 -29.81 -10.50 -62.63
CA ARG A 420 -29.77 -11.86 -63.18
C ARG A 420 -30.76 -12.84 -62.51
N GLY A 421 -31.68 -12.32 -61.68
CA GLY A 421 -32.73 -13.11 -61.02
C GLY A 421 -32.35 -13.74 -59.70
N MET A 422 -31.25 -13.34 -59.09
CA MET A 422 -30.89 -13.83 -57.76
C MET A 422 -31.63 -13.05 -56.65
N SER A 423 -31.97 -13.73 -55.53
CA SER A 423 -32.41 -13.04 -54.34
C SER A 423 -31.26 -12.18 -53.78
N GLU A 424 -31.58 -11.13 -52.99
CA GLU A 424 -30.59 -10.25 -52.42
C GLU A 424 -29.53 -11.00 -51.59
N GLU A 425 -29.96 -11.99 -50.82
CA GLU A 425 -29.09 -12.82 -49.96
C GLU A 425 -28.16 -13.72 -50.83
N ALA A 426 -28.69 -14.36 -51.85
CA ALA A 426 -27.90 -15.16 -52.79
C ALA A 426 -26.92 -14.30 -53.62
N ALA A 427 -27.38 -13.11 -54.04
CA ALA A 427 -26.57 -12.14 -54.79
C ALA A 427 -25.39 -11.63 -53.89
N MET A 428 -25.62 -11.34 -52.63
CA MET A 428 -24.58 -10.94 -51.71
C MET A 428 -23.56 -12.07 -51.49
N LEU A 429 -24.01 -13.30 -51.30
CA LEU A 429 -23.11 -14.44 -51.10
C LEU A 429 -22.26 -14.70 -52.37
N ALA A 430 -22.87 -14.69 -53.56
CA ALA A 430 -22.16 -14.84 -54.81
C ALA A 430 -21.15 -13.71 -55.05
N ALA A 431 -21.54 -12.47 -54.79
CA ALA A 431 -20.66 -11.32 -54.89
C ALA A 431 -19.44 -11.43 -53.93
N ARG A 432 -19.67 -11.82 -52.70
CA ARG A 432 -18.58 -12.00 -51.70
C ARG A 432 -17.62 -13.11 -52.15
N THR A 433 -18.12 -14.23 -52.64
CA THR A 433 -17.29 -15.35 -53.12
C THR A 433 -16.42 -14.92 -54.32
N LEU A 434 -17.01 -14.21 -55.27
CA LEU A 434 -16.27 -13.70 -56.43
C LEU A 434 -15.22 -12.67 -56.06
N VAL A 435 -15.59 -11.73 -55.20
CA VAL A 435 -14.67 -10.70 -54.70
C VAL A 435 -13.54 -11.32 -53.89
N ALA A 436 -13.81 -12.29 -53.01
CA ALA A 436 -12.77 -13.00 -52.25
C ALA A 436 -11.77 -13.69 -53.21
N THR A 437 -12.26 -14.35 -54.29
CA THR A 437 -11.40 -14.97 -55.29
C THR A 437 -10.55 -13.92 -56.02
N ASN A 438 -11.13 -12.78 -56.37
CA ASN A 438 -10.41 -11.71 -57.06
C ASN A 438 -9.36 -11.05 -56.15
N ILE A 439 -9.67 -10.81 -54.88
CA ILE A 439 -8.69 -10.32 -53.87
C ILE A 439 -7.52 -11.30 -53.76
N ALA A 440 -7.79 -12.61 -53.67
CA ALA A 440 -6.75 -13.62 -53.58
C ALA A 440 -5.84 -13.64 -54.85
N ARG A 441 -6.46 -13.56 -56.08
CA ARG A 441 -5.71 -13.48 -57.33
C ARG A 441 -4.87 -12.21 -57.46
N ALA A 442 -5.33 -11.12 -56.90
CA ALA A 442 -4.61 -9.84 -56.92
C ALA A 442 -3.50 -9.76 -55.87
N GLY A 443 -3.15 -10.84 -55.18
CA GLY A 443 -2.11 -10.91 -54.18
C GLY A 443 -2.59 -10.87 -52.72
N GLY A 444 -3.91 -10.76 -52.51
CA GLY A 444 -4.50 -10.79 -51.16
C GLY A 444 -4.36 -9.48 -50.39
N VAL A 445 -4.59 -9.56 -49.08
CA VAL A 445 -4.42 -8.48 -48.11
C VAL A 445 -3.64 -9.02 -46.91
N SER A 446 -2.54 -8.41 -46.58
CA SER A 446 -1.74 -8.71 -45.39
C SER A 446 -1.16 -7.41 -44.82
N ILE A 447 -1.36 -7.18 -43.56
CA ILE A 447 -0.83 -6.00 -42.85
C ILE A 447 -0.08 -6.50 -41.61
N ASN A 448 1.23 -6.33 -41.62
CA ASN A 448 2.04 -6.57 -40.47
C ASN A 448 2.27 -5.25 -39.71
N MET A 449 1.94 -5.24 -38.44
CA MET A 449 2.11 -4.08 -37.55
C MET A 449 3.17 -4.38 -36.51
N THR A 450 4.13 -3.49 -36.35
CA THR A 450 5.10 -3.53 -35.26
C THR A 450 4.97 -2.24 -34.45
N MET A 451 4.74 -2.39 -33.18
CA MET A 451 4.75 -1.29 -32.20
C MET A 451 6.07 -1.33 -31.45
N ASP A 452 6.82 -0.23 -31.52
CA ASP A 452 8.00 -0.05 -30.71
C ASP A 452 7.60 0.16 -29.24
N PRO A 453 8.50 -0.11 -28.28
CA PRO A 453 8.26 0.23 -26.90
C PRO A 453 7.91 1.71 -26.72
N VAL A 454 6.87 2.00 -25.96
CA VAL A 454 6.50 3.39 -25.62
C VAL A 454 7.38 3.84 -24.46
N PRO A 455 8.43 4.66 -24.66
CA PRO A 455 9.23 5.19 -23.58
C PRO A 455 8.40 6.16 -22.74
N GLY A 456 8.55 6.09 -21.45
CA GLY A 456 7.91 7.03 -20.52
C GLY A 456 8.98 7.59 -19.58
N VAL A 457 9.31 8.87 -19.70
CA VAL A 457 10.17 9.57 -18.76
C VAL A 457 9.38 10.72 -18.15
N PHE A 458 9.11 10.58 -16.86
CA PHE A 458 8.28 11.52 -16.11
C PHE A 458 9.05 12.04 -14.91
N ARG A 459 9.05 13.37 -14.72
CA ARG A 459 9.51 14.01 -13.50
C ARG A 459 8.31 14.67 -12.84
N THR A 460 8.08 14.38 -11.58
CA THR A 460 6.93 14.89 -10.82
C THR A 460 7.42 15.62 -9.57
N PRO A 461 7.94 16.87 -9.73
CA PRO A 461 8.28 17.68 -8.57
C PRO A 461 7.00 18.12 -7.84
N THR A 462 7.04 18.02 -6.51
CA THR A 462 5.93 18.40 -5.65
C THR A 462 6.47 19.22 -4.47
N PHE A 463 5.91 20.41 -4.28
CA PHE A 463 6.17 21.28 -3.15
C PHE A 463 4.93 21.39 -2.30
N ASN A 464 5.07 21.25 -0.97
CA ASN A 464 3.98 21.45 -0.04
C ASN A 464 4.44 22.34 1.09
N PHE A 465 3.54 23.20 1.55
CA PHE A 465 3.71 24.06 2.70
C PHE A 465 2.41 24.12 3.48
N GLY A 466 2.48 24.04 4.82
CA GLY A 466 1.31 24.14 5.69
C GLY A 466 1.63 24.82 7.01
N VAL A 467 0.66 25.56 7.53
CA VAL A 467 0.71 26.13 8.88
C VAL A 467 -0.52 25.65 9.65
N TYR A 468 -0.32 25.33 10.92
CA TYR A 468 -1.40 24.77 11.73
C TYR A 468 -1.38 25.26 13.17
N HIS A 469 -2.56 25.24 13.77
CA HIS A 469 -2.79 25.51 15.18
C HIS A 469 -3.84 24.55 15.73
N GLU A 470 -3.62 24.06 16.94
CA GLU A 470 -4.64 23.36 17.73
C GLU A 470 -4.63 23.89 19.17
N SER A 471 -5.80 24.26 19.68
CA SER A 471 -6.06 24.64 21.07
C SER A 471 -6.92 23.58 21.75
N ASN A 472 -6.52 23.18 22.93
CA ASN A 472 -7.27 22.32 23.84
C ASN A 472 -7.60 23.15 25.10
N ILE A 473 -8.87 23.39 25.35
CA ILE A 473 -9.35 24.30 26.39
C ILE A 473 -10.24 23.50 27.36
N ASP A 474 -9.80 23.42 28.62
CA ASP A 474 -10.60 22.83 29.69
C ASP A 474 -11.68 23.85 30.13
N LEU A 475 -12.90 23.71 29.55
CA LEU A 475 -14.04 24.55 29.86
C LEU A 475 -14.52 24.36 31.32
N THR A 476 -14.45 23.11 31.77
CA THR A 476 -14.68 22.71 33.16
C THR A 476 -13.66 21.65 33.53
N ASN A 477 -13.65 21.18 34.77
CA ASN A 477 -12.78 20.08 35.18
C ASN A 477 -13.05 18.78 34.43
N ARG A 478 -14.24 18.62 33.85
CA ARG A 478 -14.66 17.41 33.11
C ARG A 478 -14.86 17.62 31.61
N LEU A 479 -15.06 18.85 31.17
CA LEU A 479 -15.35 19.15 29.76
C LEU A 479 -14.18 19.90 29.11
N ARG A 480 -13.65 19.34 28.04
CA ARG A 480 -12.59 19.92 27.19
C ARG A 480 -13.10 20.18 25.78
N ALA A 481 -12.81 21.35 25.25
CA ALA A 481 -12.97 21.68 23.84
C ALA A 481 -11.62 21.60 23.12
N THR A 482 -11.60 21.00 21.93
CA THR A 482 -10.46 20.99 21.01
C THR A 482 -10.82 21.77 19.76
N LEU A 483 -10.05 22.78 19.42
CA LEU A 483 -10.25 23.63 18.23
C LEU A 483 -8.94 23.63 17.42
N GLY A 484 -9.03 23.23 16.19
CA GLY A 484 -7.87 23.15 15.29
C GLY A 484 -8.14 23.75 13.93
N LEU A 485 -7.10 24.31 13.33
CA LEU A 485 -7.14 24.86 11.98
C LEU A 485 -5.78 24.71 11.32
N ARG A 486 -5.79 24.26 10.06
CA ARG A 486 -4.60 24.19 9.21
C ARG A 486 -4.90 24.76 7.83
N TYR A 487 -3.95 25.47 7.28
CA TYR A 487 -3.91 25.87 5.89
C TYR A 487 -2.76 25.17 5.18
N ASP A 488 -3.07 24.46 4.10
CA ASP A 488 -2.10 23.79 3.24
C ASP A 488 -2.11 24.41 1.84
N TYR A 489 -0.92 24.57 1.28
CA TYR A 489 -0.64 24.89 -0.11
C TYR A 489 0.21 23.78 -0.73
N SER A 490 -0.21 23.27 -1.88
CA SER A 490 0.52 22.28 -2.65
C SER A 490 0.72 22.78 -4.07
N HIS A 491 1.94 22.68 -4.58
CA HIS A 491 2.25 22.82 -5.99
C HIS A 491 2.72 21.48 -6.54
N VAL A 492 2.04 20.97 -7.56
CA VAL A 492 2.37 19.72 -8.23
C VAL A 492 2.66 20.01 -9.70
N ALA A 493 3.70 19.39 -10.24
CA ALA A 493 4.03 19.53 -11.65
C ALA A 493 4.40 18.17 -12.26
N ILE A 494 4.36 18.11 -13.57
CA ILE A 494 4.84 16.98 -14.36
C ILE A 494 5.62 17.47 -15.57
N ASP A 495 6.87 17.02 -15.71
CA ASP A 495 7.60 17.06 -16.95
C ASP A 495 7.51 15.68 -17.59
N TYR A 496 7.11 15.61 -18.85
CA TYR A 496 6.99 14.35 -19.55
C TYR A 496 7.68 14.37 -20.91
N ALA A 497 8.33 13.26 -21.22
CA ALA A 497 8.90 12.96 -22.52
C ALA A 497 8.54 11.51 -22.88
N THR A 498 7.71 11.34 -23.90
CA THR A 498 7.21 10.04 -24.32
C THR A 498 6.90 10.07 -25.81
N SER A 499 6.95 8.90 -26.46
CA SER A 499 6.68 8.80 -27.88
C SER A 499 6.11 7.42 -28.22
N ALA A 500 5.37 7.32 -29.32
CA ALA A 500 5.00 6.05 -29.90
C ALA A 500 5.47 5.99 -31.35
N ARG A 501 5.91 4.83 -31.76
CA ARG A 501 6.28 4.55 -33.15
C ARG A 501 5.61 3.25 -33.57
N VAL A 502 4.85 3.31 -34.67
CA VAL A 502 4.16 2.17 -35.27
C VAL A 502 4.65 2.03 -36.71
N ALA A 503 5.21 0.88 -37.05
CA ALA A 503 5.60 0.56 -38.41
C ALA A 503 4.59 -0.43 -39.00
N LEU A 504 4.06 -0.12 -40.19
CA LEU A 504 3.18 -0.99 -40.93
C LEU A 504 3.92 -1.53 -42.14
N GLN A 505 3.69 -2.80 -42.46
CA GLN A 505 4.07 -3.42 -43.73
C GLN A 505 2.77 -3.93 -44.35
N GLU A 506 2.24 -3.16 -45.28
CA GLU A 506 0.98 -3.40 -45.94
C GLU A 506 1.24 -4.01 -47.31
N HIS A 507 0.65 -5.17 -47.54
CA HIS A 507 0.54 -5.79 -48.84
C HIS A 507 -0.96 -5.88 -49.21
N VAL A 508 -1.40 -5.06 -50.18
CA VAL A 508 -2.81 -4.94 -50.52
C VAL A 508 -2.93 -5.01 -52.05
N LEU A 509 -3.54 -6.07 -52.57
CA LEU A 509 -3.75 -6.29 -54.01
C LEU A 509 -2.48 -6.12 -54.85
N GLY A 510 -1.35 -6.64 -54.37
CA GLY A 510 -0.07 -6.58 -55.08
C GLY A 510 0.73 -5.27 -54.85
N VAL A 511 0.18 -4.31 -54.12
CA VAL A 511 0.89 -3.05 -53.78
C VAL A 511 1.47 -3.17 -52.40
N ASN A 512 2.74 -2.82 -52.26
CA ASN A 512 3.43 -2.74 -50.95
C ASN A 512 3.56 -1.30 -50.51
N ILE A 513 3.12 -1.01 -49.28
CA ILE A 513 3.24 0.28 -48.63
C ILE A 513 3.79 0.03 -47.21
N ASN A 514 4.80 0.78 -46.81
CA ASN A 514 5.46 0.57 -45.51
C ASN A 514 5.53 1.90 -44.68
N PRO A 515 4.37 2.48 -44.32
CA PRO A 515 4.36 3.72 -43.59
C PRO A 515 4.83 3.53 -42.15
N VAL A 516 5.52 4.55 -41.64
CA VAL A 516 5.88 4.69 -40.23
C VAL A 516 5.10 5.85 -39.65
N ILE A 517 4.40 5.58 -38.55
CA ILE A 517 3.64 6.60 -37.84
C ILE A 517 4.38 6.90 -36.54
N THR A 518 4.69 8.17 -36.31
CA THR A 518 5.31 8.64 -35.06
C THR A 518 4.44 9.68 -34.39
N SER A 519 4.41 9.66 -33.06
CA SER A 519 3.82 10.70 -32.23
C SER A 519 4.76 10.94 -31.04
N THR A 520 5.11 12.19 -30.78
CA THR A 520 6.00 12.56 -29.67
C THR A 520 5.38 13.64 -28.81
N LEU A 521 5.36 13.40 -27.51
CA LEU A 521 4.86 14.32 -26.50
C LEU A 521 5.99 14.72 -25.56
N ASN A 522 6.26 16.01 -25.49
CA ASN A 522 7.28 16.57 -24.60
C ASN A 522 6.81 17.93 -24.09
N HIS A 523 6.43 18.01 -22.83
CA HIS A 523 5.86 19.22 -22.27
C HIS A 523 6.02 19.27 -20.75
N HIS A 524 5.71 20.44 -20.16
CA HIS A 524 5.66 20.71 -18.74
C HIS A 524 4.27 21.20 -18.35
N GLU A 525 3.69 20.62 -17.32
CA GLU A 525 2.43 21.04 -16.74
C GLU A 525 2.56 21.25 -15.24
N GLY A 526 1.86 22.21 -14.68
CA GLY A 526 1.87 22.49 -13.25
C GLY A 526 0.55 23.04 -12.75
N ASN A 527 0.17 22.62 -11.54
CA ASN A 527 -1.03 23.12 -10.87
C ASN A 527 -0.78 23.30 -9.37
N HIS A 528 -1.63 24.07 -8.72
CA HIS A 528 -1.55 24.33 -7.28
C HIS A 528 -2.92 24.16 -6.63
N PHE A 529 -2.88 23.64 -5.39
CA PHE A 529 -4.07 23.38 -4.60
C PHE A 529 -3.94 24.03 -3.23
N LYS A 530 -5.06 24.51 -2.70
CA LYS A 530 -5.16 25.14 -1.38
C LYS A 530 -6.23 24.45 -0.58
N GLN A 531 -5.94 24.13 0.68
CA GLN A 531 -6.90 23.46 1.55
C GLN A 531 -6.93 24.10 2.93
N LEU A 532 -8.13 24.26 3.47
CA LEU A 532 -8.37 24.64 4.84
C LEU A 532 -8.93 23.43 5.60
N LEU A 533 -8.31 23.06 6.72
CA LEU A 533 -8.57 21.83 7.44
C LEU A 533 -8.97 22.15 8.90
N PRO A 534 -10.23 22.43 9.16
CA PRO A 534 -10.74 22.65 10.51
C PRO A 534 -10.94 21.33 11.26
N LYS A 535 -10.86 21.44 12.60
CA LYS A 535 -11.21 20.40 13.56
C LYS A 535 -11.91 21.01 14.76
N VAL A 536 -13.01 20.43 15.18
CA VAL A 536 -13.71 20.78 16.42
C VAL A 536 -14.00 19.48 17.17
N GLY A 537 -13.61 19.45 18.45
CA GLY A 537 -13.81 18.30 19.30
C GLY A 537 -14.32 18.71 20.68
N LEU A 538 -15.09 17.84 21.29
CA LEU A 538 -15.52 17.92 22.68
C LEU A 538 -15.17 16.60 23.37
N THR A 539 -14.60 16.67 24.56
CA THR A 539 -14.28 15.49 25.38
C THR A 539 -14.83 15.69 26.79
N TYR A 540 -15.71 14.78 27.22
CA TYR A 540 -16.20 14.72 28.60
C TYR A 540 -15.45 13.63 29.37
N ARG A 541 -14.78 13.98 30.45
CA ARG A 541 -13.93 13.11 31.26
C ARG A 541 -14.65 12.67 32.53
N PHE A 542 -14.57 11.38 32.82
CA PHE A 542 -15.01 10.80 34.09
C PHE A 542 -13.85 10.73 35.08
N ASP A 543 -14.16 10.54 36.38
CA ASP A 543 -13.17 10.52 37.44
C ASP A 543 -12.22 9.30 37.40
N ASP A 544 -12.66 8.22 36.76
CA ASP A 544 -11.90 6.98 36.52
C ASP A 544 -10.98 7.04 35.28
N GLY A 545 -10.83 8.20 34.68
CA GLY A 545 -10.03 8.40 33.47
C GLY A 545 -10.75 7.99 32.16
N SER A 546 -11.95 7.42 32.25
CA SER A 546 -12.81 7.20 31.08
C SER A 546 -13.23 8.53 30.45
N ASN A 547 -13.57 8.51 29.17
CA ASN A 547 -14.11 9.69 28.52
C ASN A 547 -15.09 9.35 27.37
N LEU A 548 -15.96 10.31 27.08
CA LEU A 548 -16.78 10.37 25.89
C LEU A 548 -16.29 11.53 25.03
N TYR A 549 -16.32 11.36 23.72
CA TYR A 549 -15.95 12.42 22.81
C TYR A 549 -16.86 12.52 21.60
N ALA A 550 -16.88 13.72 21.03
CA ALA A 550 -17.42 13.98 19.71
C ALA A 550 -16.42 14.84 18.93
N THR A 551 -16.22 14.55 17.65
CA THR A 551 -15.32 15.33 16.80
C THR A 551 -15.89 15.53 15.40
N TRP A 552 -15.59 16.69 14.85
CA TRP A 552 -15.83 17.06 13.47
C TRP A 552 -14.52 17.54 12.86
N SER A 553 -14.10 16.92 11.76
CA SER A 553 -12.78 17.20 11.16
C SER A 553 -12.82 17.05 9.65
N LYS A 554 -11.89 17.75 8.99
CA LYS A 554 -11.67 17.65 7.55
C LYS A 554 -10.31 17.06 7.25
N GLY A 555 -10.28 16.13 6.30
CA GLY A 555 -9.07 15.59 5.69
C GLY A 555 -9.01 15.89 4.21
N TYR A 556 -7.84 15.73 3.60
CA TYR A 556 -7.70 15.77 2.16
C TYR A 556 -6.49 14.97 1.68
N ARG A 557 -6.55 14.59 0.42
CA ARG A 557 -5.48 14.01 -0.35
C ARG A 557 -5.16 14.90 -1.54
N ALA A 558 -3.87 15.10 -1.84
CA ALA A 558 -3.44 15.98 -2.91
C ALA A 558 -3.90 15.48 -4.28
N GLY A 559 -4.15 16.42 -5.20
CA GLY A 559 -4.30 16.15 -6.62
C GLY A 559 -2.96 15.86 -7.29
N GLY A 560 -2.97 15.62 -8.59
CA GLY A 560 -1.75 15.33 -9.35
C GLY A 560 -2.03 15.00 -10.80
N TYR A 561 -1.08 14.28 -11.43
CA TYR A 561 -1.12 13.93 -12.84
C TYR A 561 -0.98 12.44 -13.07
N ASN A 562 -1.73 11.89 -14.03
CA ASN A 562 -1.72 10.51 -14.48
C ASN A 562 -0.71 10.29 -15.60
N PHE A 563 0.53 9.94 -15.28
CA PHE A 563 1.50 9.62 -16.31
C PHE A 563 1.20 8.30 -17.05
N GLN A 564 0.43 7.39 -16.44
CA GLN A 564 0.03 6.14 -17.08
C GLN A 564 -0.91 6.32 -18.29
N MET A 565 -1.58 7.47 -18.42
CA MET A 565 -2.48 7.76 -19.55
C MET A 565 -1.74 8.01 -20.87
N PHE A 566 -0.46 8.34 -20.83
CA PHE A 566 0.27 8.72 -22.05
C PHE A 566 0.37 7.58 -23.06
N SER A 567 0.50 6.33 -22.60
CA SER A 567 0.51 5.18 -23.51
C SER A 567 -0.82 5.02 -24.27
N ASP A 568 -1.94 5.23 -23.58
CA ASP A 568 -3.28 5.15 -24.20
C ASP A 568 -3.52 6.31 -25.17
N ILE A 569 -3.09 7.51 -24.82
CA ILE A 569 -3.19 8.70 -25.66
C ILE A 569 -2.40 8.48 -26.95
N LEU A 570 -1.11 8.14 -26.84
CA LEU A 570 -0.25 7.91 -27.98
C LEU A 570 -0.72 6.76 -28.87
N GLN A 571 -1.24 5.69 -28.26
CA GLN A 571 -1.77 4.57 -28.99
C GLN A 571 -3.05 4.91 -29.76
N ALA A 572 -3.96 5.70 -29.15
CA ALA A 572 -5.17 6.16 -29.82
C ALA A 572 -4.84 7.01 -31.04
N GLU A 573 -3.89 7.93 -30.92
CA GLU A 573 -3.43 8.80 -32.03
C GLU A 573 -2.77 8.01 -33.14
N THR A 574 -1.79 7.18 -32.81
CA THR A 574 -1.07 6.39 -33.81
C THR A 574 -1.98 5.40 -34.51
N SER A 575 -2.93 4.78 -33.78
CA SER A 575 -3.92 3.87 -34.37
C SER A 575 -4.88 4.59 -35.33
N GLN A 576 -5.30 5.80 -34.99
CA GLN A 576 -6.17 6.60 -35.89
C GLN A 576 -5.41 7.04 -37.14
N ALA A 577 -4.16 7.47 -37.00
CA ALA A 577 -3.32 7.83 -38.13
C ALA A 577 -2.99 6.63 -39.02
N ALA A 578 -2.71 5.47 -38.43
CA ALA A 578 -2.38 4.23 -39.16
C ALA A 578 -3.49 3.78 -40.10
N GLN A 579 -4.77 4.02 -39.77
CA GLN A 579 -5.90 3.63 -40.64
C GLN A 579 -5.90 4.39 -41.98
N LYS A 580 -5.27 5.54 -42.05
CA LYS A 580 -5.27 6.42 -43.22
C LYS A 580 -3.90 6.59 -43.87
N ALA A 581 -2.85 6.14 -43.21
CA ALA A 581 -1.48 6.34 -43.66
C ALA A 581 -1.19 5.64 -44.96
N ARG A 582 -0.59 6.35 -45.94
CA ARG A 582 -0.07 5.82 -47.20
C ARG A 582 1.41 6.14 -47.37
N ALA A 583 1.96 6.95 -46.47
CA ALA A 583 3.35 7.36 -46.36
C ALA A 583 3.65 7.61 -44.87
N ASP A 584 4.88 7.89 -44.55
CA ASP A 584 5.29 8.23 -43.20
C ASP A 584 4.50 9.42 -42.67
N VAL A 585 4.06 9.33 -41.42
CA VAL A 585 3.29 10.35 -40.71
C VAL A 585 3.98 10.69 -39.39
N ASP A 586 4.35 11.94 -39.23
CA ASP A 586 4.79 12.47 -37.93
C ASP A 586 3.68 13.41 -37.39
N ILE A 587 3.02 12.94 -36.30
CA ILE A 587 1.88 13.65 -35.71
C ILE A 587 2.40 14.86 -34.95
N GLN A 588 1.99 16.05 -35.41
CA GLN A 588 2.36 17.33 -34.79
C GLN A 588 1.32 17.75 -33.76
N HIS A 589 1.80 18.35 -32.67
CA HIS A 589 0.98 18.81 -31.55
C HIS A 589 1.16 20.30 -31.32
N ASP A 590 0.04 21.03 -31.20
CA ASP A 590 0.01 22.47 -30.91
C ASP A 590 -0.29 22.72 -29.41
N GLU A 591 -0.18 23.98 -29.00
CA GLU A 591 -0.49 24.41 -27.63
C GLU A 591 -1.93 24.08 -27.20
N ALA A 592 -2.89 24.10 -28.13
CA ALA A 592 -4.27 23.76 -27.80
C ALA A 592 -4.42 22.27 -27.50
N TYR A 593 -3.63 21.44 -28.16
CA TYR A 593 -3.54 20.01 -27.87
C TYR A 593 -2.95 19.76 -26.48
N TYR A 594 -1.82 20.37 -26.12
CA TYR A 594 -1.21 20.22 -24.81
C TYR A 594 -2.15 20.70 -23.69
N LYS A 595 -2.89 21.77 -23.87
CA LYS A 595 -3.93 22.22 -22.91
C LYS A 595 -5.06 21.19 -22.72
N ARG A 596 -5.41 20.41 -23.76
CA ARG A 596 -6.39 19.32 -23.63
C ARG A 596 -5.79 18.15 -22.87
N ILE A 597 -4.54 17.78 -23.19
CA ILE A 597 -3.81 16.70 -22.48
C ILE A 597 -3.71 17.03 -20.99
N ALA A 598 -3.30 18.24 -20.63
CA ALA A 598 -3.19 18.68 -19.24
C ALA A 598 -4.47 18.41 -18.45
N LYS A 599 -5.64 18.78 -19.01
CA LYS A 599 -6.95 18.52 -18.38
C LYS A 599 -7.30 17.02 -18.29
N THR A 600 -6.82 16.23 -19.24
CA THR A 600 -7.11 14.80 -19.30
C THR A 600 -6.29 14.03 -18.28
N ILE A 601 -5.03 14.41 -18.10
CA ILE A 601 -4.11 13.70 -17.19
C ILE A 601 -4.20 14.19 -15.73
N GLU A 602 -4.80 15.38 -15.50
CA GLU A 602 -4.98 15.94 -14.16
C GLU A 602 -6.07 15.20 -13.37
N TYR A 603 -5.82 14.98 -12.08
CA TYR A 603 -6.86 14.61 -11.11
C TYR A 603 -6.85 15.58 -9.93
N LYS A 604 -8.07 15.87 -9.43
CA LYS A 604 -8.31 16.88 -8.39
C LYS A 604 -8.03 16.32 -7.00
N PRO A 605 -7.78 17.18 -6.01
CA PRO A 605 -7.74 16.79 -4.61
C PRO A 605 -9.05 16.12 -4.18
N GLU A 606 -8.91 15.03 -3.42
CA GLU A 606 -10.02 14.42 -2.70
C GLU A 606 -10.15 15.09 -1.34
N THR A 607 -11.37 15.27 -0.83
CA THR A 607 -11.63 15.83 0.50
C THR A 607 -12.67 15.00 1.24
N SER A 608 -12.49 14.84 2.53
CA SER A 608 -13.41 14.14 3.42
C SER A 608 -13.81 15.01 4.62
N TRP A 609 -15.10 14.95 4.99
CA TRP A 609 -15.62 15.46 6.24
C TRP A 609 -16.00 14.29 7.14
N ASN A 610 -15.46 14.26 8.35
CA ASN A 610 -15.72 13.22 9.33
C ASN A 610 -16.54 13.76 10.50
N TYR A 611 -17.58 13.06 10.85
CA TYR A 611 -18.41 13.24 12.04
C TYR A 611 -18.26 11.98 12.87
N GLU A 612 -17.76 12.10 14.08
CA GLU A 612 -17.44 10.94 14.92
C GLU A 612 -17.88 11.19 16.36
N VAL A 613 -18.43 10.17 16.98
CA VAL A 613 -18.67 10.09 18.42
C VAL A 613 -18.04 8.80 18.95
N GLY A 614 -17.45 8.85 20.13
CA GLY A 614 -16.81 7.68 20.68
C GLY A 614 -16.65 7.76 22.21
N ALA A 615 -16.10 6.67 22.73
CA ALA A 615 -15.83 6.50 24.15
C ALA A 615 -14.52 5.73 24.36
N HIS A 616 -13.76 6.16 25.36
CA HIS A 616 -12.64 5.42 25.94
C HIS A 616 -13.00 5.07 27.37
N LEU A 617 -13.31 3.82 27.63
CA LEU A 617 -13.82 3.35 28.92
C LEU A 617 -12.79 2.47 29.63
N ASN A 618 -12.60 2.72 30.90
CA ASN A 618 -11.83 1.92 31.82
C ASN A 618 -12.80 1.17 32.74
N LEU A 619 -12.90 -0.13 32.59
CA LEU A 619 -13.87 -0.95 33.29
C LEU A 619 -13.15 -1.83 34.33
N LEU A 620 -13.89 -2.26 35.36
CA LEU A 620 -13.42 -3.17 36.41
C LEU A 620 -12.08 -2.73 37.04
N GLY A 621 -11.97 -1.44 37.38
CA GLY A 621 -10.75 -0.92 38.02
C GLY A 621 -9.53 -0.95 37.09
N HIS A 622 -9.69 -0.58 35.81
CA HIS A 622 -8.69 -0.58 34.75
C HIS A 622 -8.23 -1.96 34.25
N GLN A 623 -8.89 -3.06 34.65
CA GLN A 623 -8.56 -4.40 34.12
C GLN A 623 -9.04 -4.58 32.67
N ILE A 624 -10.03 -3.80 32.24
CA ILE A 624 -10.59 -3.85 30.89
C ILE A 624 -10.63 -2.44 30.31
N HIS A 625 -10.07 -2.28 29.13
CA HIS A 625 -10.13 -1.09 28.31
C HIS A 625 -11.06 -1.34 27.12
N LEU A 626 -12.11 -0.54 27.00
CA LEU A 626 -13.05 -0.60 25.89
C LEU A 626 -13.06 0.73 25.16
N ASP A 627 -12.65 0.72 23.90
CA ASP A 627 -12.70 1.88 23.00
C ASP A 627 -13.79 1.66 21.94
N LEU A 628 -14.69 2.62 21.81
CA LEU A 628 -15.82 2.58 20.88
C LEU A 628 -15.81 3.84 20.02
N ALA A 629 -16.12 3.70 18.74
CA ALA A 629 -16.37 4.84 17.86
C ALA A 629 -17.48 4.54 16.85
N ALA A 630 -18.29 5.53 16.57
CA ALA A 630 -19.23 5.55 15.46
C ALA A 630 -18.90 6.75 14.58
N TYR A 631 -18.83 6.55 13.28
CA TYR A 631 -18.43 7.61 12.35
C TYR A 631 -19.32 7.67 11.12
N TYR A 632 -19.38 8.87 10.54
CA TYR A 632 -19.95 9.14 9.23
C TYR A 632 -19.03 10.08 8.46
N MET A 633 -18.59 9.67 7.27
CA MET A 633 -17.67 10.42 6.43
C MET A 633 -18.34 10.74 5.09
N GLN A 634 -18.22 12.00 4.66
CA GLN A 634 -18.62 12.46 3.33
C GLN A 634 -17.35 12.72 2.52
N ILE A 635 -17.23 12.05 1.39
CA ILE A 635 -16.06 12.16 0.51
C ILE A 635 -16.47 12.84 -0.80
N ARG A 636 -15.67 13.79 -1.25
CA ARG A 636 -15.85 14.48 -2.53
C ARG A 636 -14.62 14.32 -3.40
N ASN A 637 -14.85 14.17 -4.70
CA ASN A 637 -13.81 13.91 -5.70
C ASN A 637 -12.97 12.69 -5.32
N GLN A 638 -13.60 11.60 -4.86
CA GLN A 638 -12.90 10.41 -4.44
C GLN A 638 -11.97 9.92 -5.54
N GLN A 639 -10.70 9.75 -5.22
CA GLN A 639 -9.68 9.30 -6.16
C GLN A 639 -9.70 7.78 -6.24
N LEU A 640 -10.08 7.26 -7.40
CA LEU A 640 -10.16 5.83 -7.69
C LEU A 640 -9.15 5.44 -8.75
N SER A 641 -8.63 4.22 -8.64
CA SER A 641 -7.79 3.61 -9.66
C SER A 641 -8.63 2.69 -10.52
N VAL A 642 -8.95 3.12 -11.74
CA VAL A 642 -9.77 2.38 -12.71
C VAL A 642 -8.91 1.87 -13.87
N MET A 643 -9.42 0.91 -14.64
CA MET A 643 -8.75 0.47 -15.85
C MET A 643 -8.78 1.58 -16.91
N ALA A 644 -7.62 1.87 -17.52
CA ALA A 644 -7.50 2.82 -18.60
C ALA A 644 -7.61 2.13 -19.96
N GLY A 645 -8.14 2.87 -20.92
CA GLY A 645 -8.03 2.58 -22.34
C GLY A 645 -8.82 1.37 -22.88
N ASN A 646 -8.79 1.23 -24.20
CA ASN A 646 -9.49 0.19 -24.93
C ASN A 646 -8.84 -1.21 -24.77
N TYR A 647 -7.62 -1.27 -24.28
CA TYR A 647 -6.83 -2.50 -24.17
C TYR A 647 -6.72 -3.02 -22.74
N GLY A 648 -7.20 -2.26 -21.75
CA GLY A 648 -7.36 -2.70 -20.37
C GLY A 648 -6.08 -3.02 -19.59
N PHE A 649 -4.92 -2.59 -20.04
CA PHE A 649 -3.64 -2.90 -19.38
C PHE A 649 -3.04 -1.76 -18.56
N GLY A 650 -3.58 -0.56 -18.64
CA GLY A 650 -3.22 0.56 -17.78
C GLY A 650 -4.22 0.78 -16.66
N ARG A 651 -3.79 1.40 -15.58
CA ARG A 651 -4.70 1.93 -14.56
C ARG A 651 -4.42 3.39 -14.35
N VAL A 652 -5.46 4.18 -14.31
CA VAL A 652 -5.41 5.64 -14.14
C VAL A 652 -6.17 6.04 -12.89
N MET A 653 -5.84 7.20 -12.37
CA MET A 653 -6.64 7.85 -11.33
C MET A 653 -7.75 8.64 -11.97
N THR A 654 -8.95 8.47 -11.45
CA THR A 654 -10.12 9.31 -11.76
C THR A 654 -10.73 9.84 -10.48
N ASN A 655 -11.46 10.93 -10.57
CA ASN A 655 -12.25 11.42 -9.46
C ASN A 655 -13.69 10.94 -9.60
N ALA A 656 -14.15 10.08 -8.69
CA ALA A 656 -15.57 9.87 -8.48
C ALA A 656 -16.21 11.16 -7.93
N GLY A 657 -17.47 11.42 -8.23
CA GLY A 657 -18.14 12.63 -7.78
C GLY A 657 -18.25 12.71 -6.27
N ARG A 658 -19.04 11.84 -5.68
CA ARG A 658 -19.30 11.77 -4.23
C ARG A 658 -19.45 10.34 -3.75
N SER A 659 -19.00 10.10 -2.52
CA SER A 659 -19.25 8.87 -1.80
C SER A 659 -19.41 9.16 -0.32
N HIS A 660 -19.95 8.21 0.41
CA HIS A 660 -19.98 8.24 1.87
C HIS A 660 -19.47 6.95 2.46
N SER A 661 -18.96 7.03 3.68
CA SER A 661 -18.61 5.88 4.49
C SER A 661 -19.14 6.06 5.90
N CYS A 662 -19.81 5.05 6.44
CA CYS A 662 -20.22 5.04 7.82
C CYS A 662 -19.87 3.71 8.47
N GLY A 663 -19.65 3.73 9.79
CA GLY A 663 -19.28 2.52 10.47
C GLY A 663 -19.20 2.63 11.97
N LEU A 664 -18.86 1.47 12.55
CA LEU A 664 -18.67 1.27 13.98
C LEU A 664 -17.32 0.61 14.19
N GLU A 665 -16.59 1.05 15.19
CA GLU A 665 -15.33 0.47 15.64
C GLU A 665 -15.42 0.15 17.13
N ALA A 666 -14.92 -1.02 17.50
CA ALA A 666 -14.83 -1.44 18.88
C ALA A 666 -13.49 -2.15 19.11
N THR A 667 -12.78 -1.76 20.16
CA THR A 667 -11.57 -2.43 20.61
C THR A 667 -11.69 -2.71 22.11
N LEU A 668 -11.59 -3.99 22.46
CA LEU A 668 -11.60 -4.46 23.83
C LEU A 668 -10.25 -5.06 24.16
N ARG A 669 -9.64 -4.67 25.24
CA ARG A 669 -8.37 -5.23 25.75
C ARG A 669 -8.46 -5.44 27.24
N GLY A 670 -7.89 -6.52 27.72
CA GLY A 670 -7.92 -6.79 29.15
C GLY A 670 -7.03 -7.93 29.59
N GLY A 671 -6.94 -8.05 30.90
CA GLY A 671 -6.31 -9.14 31.60
C GLY A 671 -7.26 -9.79 32.62
N ALA A 672 -7.06 -11.08 32.87
CA ALA A 672 -7.81 -11.85 33.83
C ALA A 672 -6.88 -12.88 34.50
N LEU A 673 -7.38 -13.56 35.55
CA LEU A 673 -6.66 -14.63 36.24
C LEU A 673 -5.28 -14.17 36.75
N ASP A 674 -5.23 -13.08 37.47
CA ASP A 674 -4.00 -12.46 37.98
C ASP A 674 -2.99 -12.15 36.87
N ASN A 675 -3.49 -11.60 35.77
CA ASN A 675 -2.74 -11.24 34.55
C ASN A 675 -2.07 -12.43 33.84
N ARG A 676 -2.52 -13.68 34.10
CA ARG A 676 -2.10 -14.86 33.34
C ARG A 676 -2.79 -14.95 32.01
N LEU A 677 -4.03 -14.50 31.90
CA LEU A 677 -4.77 -14.41 30.65
C LEU A 677 -4.78 -12.99 30.15
N SER A 678 -4.27 -12.76 28.95
CA SER A 678 -4.39 -11.51 28.21
C SER A 678 -5.24 -11.71 26.97
N TYR A 679 -6.08 -10.74 26.64
CA TYR A 679 -6.93 -10.82 25.46
C TYR A 679 -7.15 -9.47 24.82
N ALA A 680 -7.29 -9.49 23.51
CA ALA A 680 -7.67 -8.34 22.71
C ALA A 680 -8.68 -8.74 21.65
N LEU A 681 -9.64 -7.87 21.42
CA LEU A 681 -10.65 -8.01 20.37
C LEU A 681 -10.79 -6.67 19.67
N SER A 682 -10.68 -6.65 18.36
CA SER A 682 -10.92 -5.49 17.51
C SER A 682 -11.99 -5.84 16.49
N TYR A 683 -13.01 -5.01 16.37
CA TYR A 683 -14.07 -5.17 15.39
C TYR A 683 -14.35 -3.85 14.68
N GLY A 684 -14.42 -3.90 13.36
CA GLY A 684 -14.81 -2.79 12.51
C GLY A 684 -15.94 -3.18 11.55
N PHE A 685 -16.98 -2.37 11.52
CA PHE A 685 -17.99 -2.38 10.48
C PHE A 685 -17.85 -1.14 9.63
N THR A 686 -17.79 -1.29 8.31
CA THR A 686 -17.64 -0.18 7.36
C THR A 686 -18.58 -0.37 6.18
N SER A 687 -19.45 0.60 5.96
CA SER A 687 -20.29 0.69 4.77
C SER A 687 -19.88 1.89 3.94
N ALA A 688 -19.11 1.65 2.88
CA ALA A 688 -18.64 2.67 1.94
C ALA A 688 -19.33 2.49 0.59
N GLN A 689 -19.98 3.55 0.07
CA GLN A 689 -20.78 3.50 -1.17
C GLN A 689 -20.64 4.79 -1.97
N PHE A 690 -20.78 4.67 -3.28
CA PHE A 690 -20.85 5.81 -4.18
C PHE A 690 -22.23 6.45 -4.14
N ASP A 691 -22.29 7.77 -3.90
CA ASP A 691 -23.52 8.57 -4.03
C ASP A 691 -23.67 9.06 -5.47
N GLU A 692 -22.57 9.40 -6.11
CA GLU A 692 -22.53 9.93 -7.47
C GLU A 692 -21.20 9.53 -8.12
N TYR A 693 -21.26 8.55 -9.01
CA TYR A 693 -20.14 8.16 -9.84
C TYR A 693 -20.64 7.56 -11.15
N SER A 694 -20.17 8.09 -12.25
CA SER A 694 -20.34 7.51 -13.58
C SER A 694 -19.03 7.60 -14.35
N ASP A 695 -18.71 6.57 -15.08
CA ASP A 695 -17.51 6.50 -15.91
C ASP A 695 -17.82 5.89 -17.26
N SER A 696 -16.98 6.17 -18.25
CA SER A 696 -17.07 5.59 -19.58
C SER A 696 -16.23 4.32 -19.62
N ILE A 697 -16.87 3.19 -19.86
CA ILE A 697 -16.17 1.93 -20.14
C ILE A 697 -15.71 1.86 -21.59
N ALA A 698 -14.83 0.90 -21.90
CA ALA A 698 -14.41 0.60 -23.27
C ALA A 698 -15.62 0.49 -24.22
N GLY A 699 -15.58 1.22 -25.33
CA GLY A 699 -16.69 1.33 -26.26
C GLY A 699 -17.58 2.57 -26.08
N GLY A 700 -17.23 3.50 -25.16
CA GLY A 700 -17.91 4.79 -24.97
C GLY A 700 -19.24 4.72 -24.22
N ASN A 701 -19.65 3.55 -23.72
CA ASN A 701 -20.85 3.41 -22.90
C ASN A 701 -20.63 3.98 -21.51
N LYS A 702 -21.54 4.86 -21.06
CA LYS A 702 -21.53 5.36 -19.68
C LYS A 702 -22.17 4.35 -18.74
N VAL A 703 -21.47 4.02 -17.67
CA VAL A 703 -21.96 3.17 -16.58
C VAL A 703 -22.13 4.01 -15.33
N ASN A 704 -23.26 3.87 -14.68
CA ASN A 704 -23.54 4.53 -13.40
C ASN A 704 -23.24 3.54 -12.26
N TYR A 705 -22.36 3.92 -11.35
CA TYR A 705 -21.95 3.13 -10.19
C TYR A 705 -22.61 3.59 -8.90
N LYS A 706 -23.64 4.43 -8.95
CA LYS A 706 -24.39 4.85 -7.77
C LYS A 706 -24.83 3.63 -6.95
N ASP A 707 -24.76 3.73 -5.64
CA ASP A 707 -25.10 2.70 -4.64
C ASP A 707 -24.18 1.45 -4.67
N LYS A 708 -23.16 1.39 -5.56
CA LYS A 708 -22.14 0.35 -5.53
C LYS A 708 -21.18 0.58 -4.37
N LYS A 709 -20.64 -0.53 -3.84
CA LYS A 709 -19.65 -0.49 -2.78
C LYS A 709 -18.29 -0.01 -3.32
N VAL A 710 -17.60 0.78 -2.51
CA VAL A 710 -16.22 1.20 -2.81
C VAL A 710 -15.32 -0.02 -2.83
N PRO A 711 -14.52 -0.24 -3.89
CA PRO A 711 -13.63 -1.38 -3.99
C PRO A 711 -12.58 -1.42 -2.88
N PHE A 712 -12.11 -2.64 -2.53
CA PHE A 712 -11.08 -2.93 -1.51
C PHE A 712 -11.49 -2.65 -0.07
N VAL A 713 -12.74 -2.37 0.20
CA VAL A 713 -13.28 -2.10 1.54
C VAL A 713 -14.13 -3.28 1.99
N PRO A 714 -13.65 -4.12 2.93
CA PRO A 714 -14.47 -5.16 3.53
C PRO A 714 -15.52 -4.53 4.45
N GLN A 715 -16.73 -5.10 4.46
CA GLN A 715 -17.78 -4.61 5.34
C GLN A 715 -17.49 -4.88 6.82
N HIS A 716 -16.77 -5.95 7.11
CA HIS A 716 -16.43 -6.37 8.47
C HIS A 716 -14.95 -6.68 8.55
N THR A 717 -14.30 -6.21 9.58
CA THR A 717 -12.95 -6.60 9.98
C THR A 717 -12.98 -7.08 11.42
N LEU A 718 -12.33 -8.20 11.71
CA LEU A 718 -12.24 -8.75 13.05
C LEU A 718 -10.82 -9.22 13.31
N GLY A 719 -10.23 -8.74 14.39
CA GLY A 719 -8.99 -9.23 14.96
C GLY A 719 -9.23 -9.67 16.40
N ALA A 720 -8.75 -10.85 16.77
CA ALA A 720 -8.84 -11.31 18.16
C ALA A 720 -7.55 -12.02 18.55
N SER A 721 -7.12 -11.86 19.80
CA SER A 721 -6.02 -12.63 20.38
C SER A 721 -6.31 -12.97 21.84
N ALA A 722 -5.79 -14.09 22.28
CA ALA A 722 -5.82 -14.51 23.66
C ALA A 722 -4.54 -15.29 23.98
N ASP A 723 -3.85 -14.89 25.05
CA ASP A 723 -2.57 -15.44 25.49
C ASP A 723 -2.69 -15.86 26.95
N TYR A 724 -2.36 -17.12 27.23
CA TYR A 724 -2.38 -17.67 28.58
C TYR A 724 -0.97 -18.05 29.02
N ARG A 725 -0.48 -17.42 30.10
CA ARG A 725 0.82 -17.69 30.71
C ARG A 725 0.70 -18.78 31.77
N ILE A 726 1.51 -19.79 31.62
CA ILE A 726 1.67 -20.89 32.56
C ILE A 726 3.03 -20.70 33.25
N ASP A 727 3.03 -20.38 34.54
CA ASP A 727 4.24 -20.27 35.33
C ASP A 727 4.69 -21.66 35.72
N VAL A 728 5.90 -22.07 35.34
CA VAL A 728 6.44 -23.43 35.56
C VAL A 728 7.17 -23.49 36.86
N ASP A 729 7.96 -22.48 37.20
CA ASP A 729 8.66 -22.38 38.47
C ASP A 729 8.60 -20.93 38.99
N PRO A 730 7.68 -20.63 39.92
CA PRO A 730 7.58 -19.32 40.51
C PRO A 730 8.84 -18.87 41.25
N ALA A 731 9.64 -19.81 41.80
CA ALA A 731 10.88 -19.50 42.47
C ALA A 731 11.98 -19.07 41.51
N ALA A 732 12.02 -19.60 40.29
CA ALA A 732 12.96 -19.21 39.26
C ALA A 732 12.69 -17.80 38.67
N LEU A 733 11.48 -17.27 38.82
CA LEU A 733 11.17 -15.87 38.51
C LEU A 733 11.90 -14.86 39.40
N LEU A 734 12.31 -15.28 40.61
CA LEU A 734 12.93 -14.46 41.63
C LEU A 734 14.46 -14.62 41.70
N ASP A 735 15.02 -15.66 41.07
CA ASP A 735 16.45 -15.94 41.08
C ASP A 735 17.13 -15.74 39.73
N ALA A 736 17.82 -14.60 39.60
CA ALA A 736 18.56 -14.24 38.39
C ALA A 736 19.82 -15.11 38.13
N SER A 737 20.20 -16.01 39.03
CA SER A 737 21.39 -16.86 38.87
C SER A 737 21.25 -18.00 37.89
N TYR A 738 20.03 -18.40 37.54
CA TYR A 738 19.74 -19.45 36.61
C TYR A 738 19.57 -18.93 35.18
N ARG A 739 20.62 -18.91 34.38
CA ARG A 739 20.61 -18.34 33.02
C ARG A 739 19.69 -19.02 32.00
N PHE A 740 19.35 -20.27 32.15
CA PHE A 740 18.54 -21.08 31.18
C PHE A 740 17.50 -21.98 31.89
N HIS A 741 16.85 -21.49 32.92
CA HIS A 741 15.77 -22.20 33.56
C HIS A 741 14.41 -21.77 32.97
N LEU A 742 13.56 -22.75 32.61
CA LEU A 742 12.23 -22.47 32.09
C LEU A 742 11.36 -21.81 33.17
N ARG A 743 11.02 -20.57 33.00
CA ARG A 743 10.24 -19.73 33.93
C ARG A 743 8.75 -19.85 33.67
N SER A 744 8.37 -19.68 32.40
CA SER A 744 6.97 -19.73 32.01
C SER A 744 6.83 -20.18 30.55
N VAL A 745 5.63 -20.64 30.22
CA VAL A 745 5.22 -20.92 28.84
C VAL A 745 3.96 -20.10 28.59
N THR A 746 3.97 -19.25 27.57
CA THR A 746 2.78 -18.54 27.11
C THR A 746 2.22 -19.23 25.87
N VAL A 747 0.97 -19.68 25.93
CA VAL A 747 0.27 -20.26 24.79
C VAL A 747 -0.77 -19.26 24.29
N GLY A 748 -0.74 -18.95 23.01
CA GLY A 748 -1.62 -17.95 22.42
C GLY A 748 -2.32 -18.39 21.15
N LEU A 749 -3.50 -17.84 20.94
CA LEU A 749 -4.28 -17.95 19.72
C LEU A 749 -4.56 -16.56 19.19
N ASN A 750 -4.52 -16.42 17.86
CA ASN A 750 -4.94 -15.21 17.20
C ASN A 750 -5.83 -15.54 16.00
N LEU A 751 -6.84 -14.72 15.78
CA LEU A 751 -7.81 -14.83 14.71
C LEU A 751 -7.88 -13.50 13.97
N SER A 752 -7.80 -13.55 12.64
CA SER A 752 -8.17 -12.44 11.79
C SER A 752 -9.25 -12.85 10.81
N ALA A 753 -10.27 -12.02 10.62
CA ALA A 753 -11.33 -12.31 9.68
C ALA A 753 -11.73 -11.04 8.92
N GLN A 754 -12.10 -11.23 7.66
CA GLN A 754 -12.60 -10.18 6.80
C GLN A 754 -13.92 -10.59 6.17
N GLY A 755 -14.86 -9.65 6.14
CA GLY A 755 -16.13 -9.78 5.47
C GLY A 755 -15.99 -9.69 3.95
N LYS A 756 -17.12 -9.75 3.26
CA LYS A 756 -17.14 -9.63 1.80
C LYS A 756 -16.50 -8.33 1.33
N THR A 757 -15.59 -8.46 0.35
CA THR A 757 -14.86 -7.35 -0.28
C THR A 757 -15.01 -7.44 -1.78
N TYR A 758 -15.22 -6.32 -2.46
CA TYR A 758 -15.20 -6.24 -3.92
C TYR A 758 -13.91 -5.59 -4.40
N TRP A 759 -13.45 -5.98 -5.60
CA TRP A 759 -12.20 -5.47 -6.19
C TRP A 759 -12.41 -4.61 -7.44
N ASP A 760 -13.65 -4.53 -7.93
CA ASP A 760 -14.08 -3.72 -9.06
C ASP A 760 -15.23 -2.78 -8.70
N GLU A 761 -15.39 -1.73 -9.47
CA GLU A 761 -16.40 -0.69 -9.27
C GLU A 761 -17.82 -1.21 -9.54
N GLN A 762 -17.96 -2.26 -10.36
CA GLN A 762 -19.25 -2.91 -10.67
C GLN A 762 -19.71 -3.86 -9.56
N ASN A 763 -18.84 -4.20 -8.62
CA ASN A 763 -19.05 -5.19 -7.56
C ASN A 763 -19.33 -6.61 -8.08
N MET A 764 -18.69 -6.98 -9.18
CA MET A 764 -18.80 -8.31 -9.79
C MET A 764 -17.72 -9.26 -9.31
N ILE A 765 -16.53 -8.75 -9.03
CA ILE A 765 -15.38 -9.52 -8.59
C ILE A 765 -15.13 -9.25 -7.12
N GLY A 766 -15.06 -10.30 -6.31
CA GLY A 766 -14.86 -10.12 -4.88
C GLY A 766 -14.39 -11.38 -4.17
N GLN A 767 -14.04 -11.20 -2.92
CA GLN A 767 -13.76 -12.24 -1.95
C GLN A 767 -14.90 -12.32 -0.95
N ASN A 768 -15.43 -13.52 -0.72
CA ASN A 768 -16.39 -13.77 0.36
C ASN A 768 -15.69 -13.73 1.71
N PHE A 769 -16.48 -13.78 2.79
CA PHE A 769 -15.95 -13.89 4.14
C PHE A 769 -14.91 -15.00 4.25
N TYR A 770 -13.82 -14.71 4.95
CA TYR A 770 -12.82 -15.69 5.35
C TYR A 770 -12.24 -15.35 6.71
N ALA A 771 -11.68 -16.36 7.37
CA ALA A 771 -10.99 -16.22 8.64
C ALA A 771 -9.68 -17.01 8.63
N VAL A 772 -8.65 -16.44 9.24
CA VAL A 772 -7.33 -17.03 9.37
C VAL A 772 -6.99 -17.16 10.84
N LEU A 773 -6.73 -18.40 11.28
CA LEU A 773 -6.35 -18.72 12.65
C LEU A 773 -4.84 -18.90 12.74
N GLY A 774 -4.23 -18.30 13.75
CA GLY A 774 -2.85 -18.50 14.16
C GLY A 774 -2.75 -19.00 15.59
N ALA A 775 -1.64 -19.60 15.92
CA ALA A 775 -1.33 -20.07 17.27
C ALA A 775 0.17 -19.87 17.55
N HIS A 776 0.51 -19.75 18.83
CA HIS A 776 1.91 -19.75 19.24
C HIS A 776 2.12 -20.30 20.64
N ALA A 777 3.36 -20.71 20.92
CA ALA A 777 3.82 -21.10 22.24
C ALA A 777 5.21 -20.50 22.47
N ASP A 778 5.33 -19.56 23.41
CA ASP A 778 6.57 -18.88 23.78
C ASP A 778 7.08 -19.44 25.12
N ALA A 779 8.24 -20.08 25.11
CA ALA A 779 8.94 -20.56 26.29
C ALA A 779 9.97 -19.54 26.75
N ASP A 780 9.81 -19.01 27.96
CA ASP A 780 10.67 -18.03 28.58
C ASP A 780 11.72 -18.72 29.48
N PHE A 781 13.00 -18.59 29.11
CA PHE A 781 14.17 -19.04 29.89
C PHE A 781 14.94 -17.82 30.46
N GLY A 782 14.30 -16.68 30.63
CA GLY A 782 14.92 -15.46 31.11
C GLY A 782 15.57 -14.65 29.99
N GLN A 783 16.85 -14.88 29.72
CA GLN A 783 17.54 -14.21 28.61
C GLN A 783 17.20 -14.79 27.24
N LEU A 784 16.77 -16.07 27.18
CA LEU A 784 16.39 -16.77 25.96
C LEU A 784 14.88 -16.97 25.93
N HIS A 785 14.24 -16.61 24.83
CA HIS A 785 12.88 -16.99 24.51
C HIS A 785 12.85 -17.84 23.24
N VAL A 786 12.07 -18.88 23.27
CA VAL A 786 11.84 -19.78 22.13
C VAL A 786 10.35 -19.77 21.79
N ASN A 787 9.99 -19.17 20.69
CA ASN A 787 8.60 -19.04 20.24
C ASN A 787 8.34 -19.94 19.04
N LEU A 788 7.50 -20.93 19.20
CA LEU A 788 6.95 -21.75 18.13
C LEU A 788 5.64 -21.12 17.67
N TRP A 789 5.50 -20.82 16.39
CA TRP A 789 4.31 -20.18 15.84
C TRP A 789 3.77 -20.86 14.60
N VAL A 790 2.46 -20.77 14.44
CA VAL A 790 1.71 -21.23 13.26
C VAL A 790 0.85 -20.09 12.75
N ARG A 791 0.84 -19.90 11.43
CA ARG A 791 -0.08 -19.02 10.72
C ARG A 791 -0.95 -19.82 9.78
N ASN A 792 -2.19 -19.35 9.60
CA ASN A 792 -3.17 -20.04 8.78
C ASN A 792 -3.27 -21.53 9.15
N LEU A 793 -3.50 -21.81 10.44
CA LEU A 793 -3.55 -23.17 11.02
C LEU A 793 -4.57 -24.06 10.31
N THR A 794 -5.66 -23.51 9.83
CA THR A 794 -6.75 -24.21 9.14
C THR A 794 -6.52 -24.38 7.64
N ASP A 795 -5.39 -23.89 7.10
CA ASP A 795 -5.09 -23.82 5.66
C ASP A 795 -6.24 -23.19 4.84
N THR A 796 -6.85 -22.15 5.41
CA THR A 796 -7.96 -21.43 4.75
C THR A 796 -7.47 -20.85 3.41
N LYS A 797 -8.20 -21.14 2.34
CA LYS A 797 -7.93 -20.63 0.99
C LYS A 797 -8.75 -19.38 0.75
N TYR A 798 -8.07 -18.31 0.40
CA TYR A 798 -8.68 -17.01 0.12
C TYR A 798 -7.80 -16.25 -0.88
N ASN A 799 -8.39 -15.26 -1.55
CA ASN A 799 -7.65 -14.32 -2.37
C ASN A 799 -7.42 -13.02 -1.60
N THR A 800 -6.23 -12.47 -1.72
CA THR A 800 -5.88 -11.19 -1.11
C THR A 800 -6.16 -10.02 -2.04
N PHE A 801 -6.23 -10.31 -3.35
CA PHE A 801 -6.38 -9.31 -4.40
C PHE A 801 -6.87 -9.97 -5.70
N ALA A 802 -7.61 -9.22 -6.52
CA ALA A 802 -7.86 -9.58 -7.90
C ALA A 802 -7.83 -8.36 -8.84
N VAL A 803 -7.54 -8.63 -10.10
CA VAL A 803 -7.44 -7.64 -11.17
C VAL A 803 -7.94 -8.24 -12.48
N GLN A 804 -8.56 -7.40 -13.30
CA GLN A 804 -8.87 -7.76 -14.69
C GLN A 804 -7.74 -7.31 -15.63
N SER A 805 -7.48 -8.11 -16.65
CA SER A 805 -6.66 -7.77 -17.80
C SER A 805 -7.45 -8.03 -19.08
N ALA A 806 -7.36 -7.12 -20.02
CA ALA A 806 -7.97 -7.26 -21.35
C ALA A 806 -6.92 -7.18 -22.48
N ALA A 807 -5.67 -7.48 -22.15
CA ALA A 807 -4.55 -7.40 -23.10
C ALA A 807 -4.75 -8.21 -24.39
N THR A 808 -5.51 -9.31 -24.33
CA THR A 808 -5.80 -10.17 -25.50
C THR A 808 -7.06 -9.77 -26.29
N GLY A 809 -7.74 -8.69 -25.89
CA GLY A 809 -9.08 -8.35 -26.37
C GLY A 809 -10.22 -9.08 -25.64
N ASN A 810 -9.93 -10.14 -24.88
CA ASN A 810 -10.84 -10.79 -23.96
C ASN A 810 -10.52 -10.36 -22.53
N LYS A 811 -11.54 -10.24 -21.69
CA LYS A 811 -11.35 -9.92 -20.28
C LYS A 811 -11.08 -11.21 -19.50
N PHE A 812 -9.92 -11.27 -18.85
CA PHE A 812 -9.58 -12.30 -17.90
C PHE A 812 -9.47 -11.70 -16.51
N THR A 813 -9.85 -12.46 -15.50
CA THR A 813 -9.65 -12.10 -14.10
C THR A 813 -8.48 -12.88 -13.55
N PHE A 814 -7.55 -12.19 -12.88
CA PHE A 814 -6.40 -12.77 -12.20
C PHE A 814 -6.48 -12.43 -10.72
N ALA A 815 -6.00 -13.32 -9.87
CA ALA A 815 -6.03 -13.14 -8.43
C ALA A 815 -4.72 -13.59 -7.76
N GLN A 816 -4.45 -12.98 -6.61
CA GLN A 816 -3.39 -13.37 -5.69
C GLN A 816 -4.00 -14.25 -4.60
N LEU A 817 -3.49 -15.46 -4.48
CA LEU A 817 -3.81 -16.33 -3.34
C LEU A 817 -3.16 -15.83 -2.04
N GLY A 818 -3.85 -15.95 -0.93
CA GLY A 818 -3.28 -15.80 0.39
C GLY A 818 -2.31 -16.95 0.72
N ASN A 819 -1.37 -16.67 1.62
CA ASN A 819 -0.39 -17.67 2.03
C ASN A 819 -1.06 -18.86 2.71
N PRO A 820 -0.69 -20.11 2.35
CA PRO A 820 -1.22 -21.32 2.98
C PRO A 820 -0.70 -21.48 4.42
N PHE A 821 -0.91 -22.65 5.02
CA PHE A 821 -0.35 -23.02 6.33
C PHE A 821 1.15 -22.71 6.42
N GLN A 822 1.56 -22.09 7.53
CA GLN A 822 2.95 -21.74 7.82
C GLN A 822 3.29 -22.14 9.27
N LEU A 823 4.48 -22.67 9.44
CA LEU A 823 5.07 -23.03 10.74
C LEU A 823 6.44 -22.40 10.84
N GLY A 824 6.82 -21.91 12.01
CA GLY A 824 8.16 -21.41 12.27
C GLY A 824 8.53 -21.38 13.75
N VAL A 825 9.80 -21.13 14.00
CA VAL A 825 10.37 -20.97 15.32
C VAL A 825 11.25 -19.71 15.35
N ASP A 826 11.09 -18.94 16.41
CA ASP A 826 11.91 -17.76 16.71
C ASP A 826 12.71 -18.02 17.97
N PHE A 827 14.02 -17.78 17.91
CA PHE A 827 14.92 -17.73 19.04
C PHE A 827 15.26 -16.26 19.31
N ARG A 828 14.96 -15.78 20.51
CA ARG A 828 15.27 -14.41 20.93
C ARG A 828 16.20 -14.50 22.12
N TYR A 829 17.33 -13.83 22.03
CA TYR A 829 18.32 -13.77 23.12
C TYR A 829 18.64 -12.33 23.44
N LYS A 830 18.64 -12.02 24.75
CA LYS A 830 18.94 -10.71 25.28
C LYS A 830 20.17 -10.78 26.17
N PHE A 831 21.20 -9.97 25.80
CA PHE A 831 22.45 -9.83 26.54
C PHE A 831 22.36 -8.70 27.54
#